data_75397a026cbe19f2b33e34a53e653f7b
#
_entry.id   75397a026cbe19f2b33e34a53e653f7b
#
_cell.length_a   1.000
_cell.length_b   1.000
_cell.length_c   1.000
_cell.angle_alpha   90.00
_cell.angle_beta   90.00
_cell.angle_gamma   90.00
#
_symmetry.space_group_name_H-M   'P 1'
#
loop_
_entity.id
_entity.type
_entity.pdbx_description
1 polymer ?
#
loop_
_entity_poly.entity_id
_entity_poly.type
_entity_poly.pdbx_seq_one_letter_code
_entity_poly.pdbx_strand_id
1 'polypeptide(L)'
;MNLSLFTSTPLVVVRDNRGNKIRKIDYYRHPNFAEQTEERIEFYQFNTHGFLATVADPRQYVKQQVNFNYRYNLLGFSLQTQGIDNGTVRVLNDSAGRLLLSLDANNLWRTFVYETSASLGRLTHIWEKTAEQGERISDYLEYAGNSLHEQNANLSGQCIRHYDTAGLLQIGQISLTGEAVHITRKLIQSLDNQDFYVNWNTNDRDGMLNPEPFCTELKNDATGANILSINAKGHQQRLHYDIAGQLQFCGLTIKGEITQCMIKSIEYSAAGQKLCKKLGNGVVTYYEYEPQTQRLIRFSTERANNHELGFKCFQDLRYQYDPVGNILCIRNDAEQTRFWQNQKIEPEQRFTYDTLYQLVSVTGREMANINQQRHASPQRFMFDSSMYTYYNRTYHYDKSGNLIESRHRTPAIHSGYTIKMTVSDRSNRAIDYSLAMEAKDVDAFFTQSGQQKQLMKGQTLDWTVRQELLSMRGETIYEQYRYGSDHQRIFKLTEHNQQIATVIYLPNLELKNINHQEKLQVIHINETNGMRVQVLHWEQGKPKEIDNNSIRYSIDSFNGNSGLELDSQGNLISLEEYYPYGGTAVWLVRNDVEADYKTIRYSGKELDATGLYYYGHRYYQPWCGRWLSADPGGTVDGLNLFRMTRNNPLKYQDNDGLNPIDRVVGYYQQYNNYRAKSRANQSYQIMSLGERWLDNNSYRPVFNNLETFFAHTQENMVQIRTKVGDLSDDERGFVDNFTKLDFTLLHFSDQQFLKPHNRATFRSRNELIKKGILSACETNTTPSDVLNLKTVDFAFFSLGIRGVRGKTRSEFGDNLYVTSVDDITGYKYMNYSHMAINDTLDFYRRETDIKRLTARFPDDSSGVAALKSETIAESAINTLYSFQDFRTALALRIVDSARLLSSEPQLSVYETSTNDSFDQLISLFYRPQMLVPKKLKSKATTVSNVRLN
;
A
#
# COMPACT_ATOMS: atom_id res chain seq x y z
N MET A 1 -19.85 -10.66 23.73
CA MET A 1 -18.40 -10.78 23.93
C MET A 1 -18.13 -11.24 25.36
N ASN A 2 -17.35 -12.27 25.56
CA ASN A 2 -16.91 -12.67 26.89
C ASN A 2 -15.78 -11.73 27.33
N LEU A 3 -16.08 -10.67 28.06
CA LEU A 3 -15.09 -9.69 28.54
C LEU A 3 -13.99 -10.33 29.38
N SER A 4 -14.25 -11.47 30.04
CA SER A 4 -13.26 -12.20 30.83
C SER A 4 -12.12 -12.77 29.96
N LEU A 5 -12.37 -13.10 28.68
CA LEU A 5 -11.36 -13.59 27.75
C LEU A 5 -10.20 -12.60 27.57
N PHE A 6 -10.50 -11.31 27.46
CA PHE A 6 -9.52 -10.25 27.18
C PHE A 6 -9.00 -9.55 28.43
N THR A 7 -9.49 -9.91 29.60
CA THR A 7 -9.03 -9.31 30.87
C THR A 7 -7.59 -9.72 31.15
N SER A 8 -6.71 -8.74 31.46
CA SER A 8 -5.29 -8.97 31.78
C SER A 8 -4.48 -9.62 30.62
N THR A 9 -4.82 -9.29 29.38
CA THR A 9 -4.04 -9.70 28.20
C THR A 9 -3.46 -8.48 27.44
N PRO A 10 -2.59 -7.66 28.08
CA PRO A 10 -2.01 -6.50 27.43
C PRO A 10 -0.96 -6.92 26.39
N LEU A 11 -0.70 -6.06 25.43
CA LEU A 11 0.50 -6.11 24.61
C LEU A 11 1.66 -5.50 25.40
N VAL A 12 2.74 -6.27 25.64
CA VAL A 12 3.93 -5.80 26.33
C VAL A 12 5.09 -5.66 25.35
N VAL A 13 5.72 -4.49 25.30
CA VAL A 13 6.93 -4.25 24.51
C VAL A 13 8.10 -3.99 25.45
N VAL A 14 9.09 -4.87 25.40
CA VAL A 14 10.34 -4.74 26.18
C VAL A 14 11.39 -4.05 25.31
N ARG A 15 12.03 -3.02 25.85
CA ARG A 15 13.10 -2.27 25.19
C ARG A 15 14.41 -2.41 25.97
N ASP A 16 15.53 -2.35 25.23
CA ASP A 16 16.86 -2.25 25.83
C ASP A 16 17.17 -0.80 26.27
N ASN A 17 18.37 -0.58 26.82
CA ASN A 17 18.84 0.74 27.25
C ASN A 17 19.06 1.74 26.09
N ARG A 18 19.08 1.26 24.84
CA ARG A 18 19.15 2.10 23.62
C ARG A 18 17.78 2.38 23.02
N GLY A 19 16.69 1.94 23.68
CA GLY A 19 15.33 2.10 23.20
C GLY A 19 14.89 1.06 22.13
N ASN A 20 15.74 0.11 21.73
CA ASN A 20 15.40 -0.90 20.75
C ASN A 20 14.38 -1.90 21.31
N LYS A 21 13.39 -2.27 20.53
CA LYS A 21 12.43 -3.32 20.88
C LYS A 21 13.12 -4.68 20.86
N ILE A 22 13.38 -5.28 22.01
CA ILE A 22 14.05 -6.60 22.12
C ILE A 22 13.06 -7.74 22.29
N ARG A 23 11.85 -7.48 22.79
CA ARG A 23 10.75 -8.46 22.89
C ARG A 23 9.41 -7.77 22.67
N LYS A 24 8.49 -8.53 22.07
CA LYS A 24 7.08 -8.25 22.05
C LYS A 24 6.36 -9.46 22.64
N ILE A 25 5.53 -9.26 23.66
CA ILE A 25 4.83 -10.32 24.37
C ILE A 25 3.34 -10.10 24.20
N ASP A 26 2.67 -11.04 23.52
CA ASP A 26 1.22 -11.13 23.41
C ASP A 26 0.73 -12.26 24.33
N TYR A 27 -0.36 -12.04 25.04
CA TYR A 27 -0.98 -13.05 25.92
C TYR A 27 -2.12 -13.75 25.18
N TYR A 28 -1.90 -15.01 24.84
CA TYR A 28 -2.86 -15.83 24.11
C TYR A 28 -3.82 -16.56 25.03
N ARG A 29 -5.14 -16.48 24.73
CA ARG A 29 -6.19 -17.33 25.28
C ARG A 29 -7.13 -17.76 24.17
N HIS A 30 -7.50 -19.05 24.23
CA HIS A 30 -8.53 -19.59 23.35
C HIS A 30 -9.92 -19.41 24.00
N PRO A 31 -10.99 -19.05 23.27
CA PRO A 31 -12.34 -18.86 23.85
C PRO A 31 -12.88 -20.04 24.66
N ASN A 32 -12.55 -21.26 24.25
CA ASN A 32 -12.98 -22.49 24.95
C ASN A 32 -12.14 -22.82 26.19
N PHE A 33 -11.00 -22.14 26.40
CA PHE A 33 -10.07 -22.36 27.52
C PHE A 33 -9.62 -21.02 28.07
N ALA A 34 -10.57 -20.15 28.41
CA ALA A 34 -10.32 -18.75 28.80
C ALA A 34 -9.45 -18.61 30.06
N GLU A 35 -9.36 -19.62 30.89
CA GLU A 35 -8.51 -19.63 32.09
C GLU A 35 -7.03 -19.97 31.80
N GLN A 36 -6.73 -20.50 30.59
CA GLN A 36 -5.36 -20.82 30.20
C GLN A 36 -4.74 -19.68 29.41
N THR A 37 -3.73 -19.05 30.00
CA THR A 37 -2.98 -17.98 29.35
C THR A 37 -1.61 -18.48 28.93
N GLU A 38 -1.26 -18.28 27.64
CA GLU A 38 0.08 -18.55 27.11
C GLU A 38 0.74 -17.25 26.66
N GLU A 39 2.04 -17.11 26.90
CA GLU A 39 2.84 -16.02 26.33
C GLU A 39 3.29 -16.36 24.91
N ARG A 40 3.12 -15.41 24.00
CA ARG A 40 3.60 -15.45 22.62
C ARG A 40 4.69 -14.37 22.47
N ILE A 41 5.96 -14.80 22.51
CA ILE A 41 7.11 -13.90 22.53
C ILE A 41 7.73 -13.81 21.15
N GLU A 42 7.70 -12.63 20.54
CA GLU A 42 8.57 -12.26 19.43
C GLU A 42 9.87 -11.69 20.00
N PHE A 43 11.01 -12.17 19.53
CA PHE A 43 12.34 -11.79 20.02
C PHE A 43 13.15 -11.10 18.94
N TYR A 44 13.85 -10.03 19.30
CA TYR A 44 14.67 -9.21 18.43
C TYR A 44 16.05 -9.03 19.03
N GLN A 45 17.09 -9.28 18.26
CA GLN A 45 18.46 -9.09 18.67
C GLN A 45 19.15 -8.09 17.75
N PHE A 46 19.88 -7.15 18.35
CA PHE A 46 20.61 -6.11 17.62
C PHE A 46 22.12 -6.35 17.74
N ASN A 47 22.85 -5.96 16.70
CA ASN A 47 24.32 -6.00 16.70
C ASN A 47 24.90 -4.80 17.49
N THR A 48 26.23 -4.72 17.59
CA THR A 48 26.94 -3.66 18.30
C THR A 48 26.70 -2.28 17.68
N HIS A 49 26.42 -2.19 16.38
CA HIS A 49 26.10 -0.95 15.66
C HIS A 49 24.63 -0.53 15.79
N GLY A 50 23.79 -1.32 16.47
CA GLY A 50 22.35 -1.02 16.65
C GLY A 50 21.46 -1.50 15.50
N PHE A 51 21.98 -2.25 14.52
CA PHE A 51 21.15 -2.84 13.46
C PHE A 51 20.54 -4.16 13.92
N LEU A 52 19.31 -4.45 13.46
CA LEU A 52 18.60 -5.69 13.74
C LEU A 52 19.38 -6.89 13.17
N ALA A 53 19.94 -7.74 14.04
CA ALA A 53 20.72 -8.90 13.63
C ALA A 53 19.86 -10.13 13.40
N THR A 54 18.97 -10.44 14.35
CA THR A 54 18.09 -11.62 14.26
C THR A 54 16.70 -11.31 14.79
N VAL A 55 15.71 -12.08 14.30
CA VAL A 55 14.34 -12.03 14.80
C VAL A 55 13.74 -13.44 14.87
N ALA A 56 12.98 -13.72 15.92
CA ALA A 56 12.29 -14.99 16.14
C ALA A 56 10.81 -14.78 16.49
N ASP A 57 9.92 -15.56 15.86
CA ASP A 57 8.52 -15.67 16.22
C ASP A 57 8.33 -16.55 17.48
N PRO A 58 7.14 -16.60 18.07
CA PRO A 58 6.92 -17.36 19.31
C PRO A 58 7.24 -18.86 19.23
N ARG A 59 7.06 -19.49 18.06
CA ARG A 59 7.38 -20.91 17.85
C ARG A 59 8.89 -21.14 17.78
N GLN A 60 9.60 -20.31 17.02
CA GLN A 60 11.04 -20.41 16.84
C GLN A 60 11.79 -19.97 18.11
N TYR A 61 11.26 -18.95 18.81
CA TYR A 61 11.81 -18.51 20.10
C TYR A 61 11.87 -19.66 21.14
N VAL A 62 10.79 -20.45 21.26
CA VAL A 62 10.76 -21.62 22.16
C VAL A 62 11.80 -22.67 21.75
N LYS A 63 12.07 -22.83 20.45
CA LYS A 63 13.07 -23.74 19.90
C LYS A 63 14.51 -23.19 19.93
N GLN A 64 14.69 -21.94 20.36
CA GLN A 64 15.97 -21.21 20.29
C GLN A 64 16.50 -21.07 18.85
N GLN A 65 15.60 -20.93 17.90
CA GLN A 65 15.86 -20.71 16.48
C GLN A 65 15.39 -19.31 16.07
N VAL A 66 15.80 -18.85 14.88
CA VAL A 66 15.44 -17.52 14.37
C VAL A 66 14.70 -17.62 13.02
N ASN A 67 13.76 -16.71 12.78
CA ASN A 67 13.09 -16.60 11.50
C ASN A 67 13.96 -15.91 10.47
N PHE A 68 14.66 -14.85 10.89
CA PHE A 68 15.53 -14.06 10.01
C PHE A 68 16.87 -13.76 10.67
N ASN A 69 17.91 -13.75 9.82
CA ASN A 69 19.25 -13.28 10.14
C ASN A 69 19.65 -12.25 9.08
N TYR A 70 20.14 -11.08 9.54
CA TYR A 70 20.49 -9.95 8.69
C TYR A 70 21.98 -9.62 8.80
N ARG A 71 22.59 -9.26 7.67
CA ARG A 71 23.94 -8.68 7.63
C ARG A 71 23.89 -7.35 6.89
N TYR A 72 24.61 -6.38 7.40
CA TYR A 72 24.58 -5.00 6.91
C TYR A 72 25.97 -4.54 6.50
N ASN A 73 26.06 -3.56 5.61
CA ASN A 73 27.26 -2.78 5.43
C ASN A 73 27.37 -1.71 6.55
N LEU A 74 28.47 -0.95 6.55
CA LEU A 74 28.72 0.09 7.55
C LEU A 74 27.69 1.25 7.50
N LEU A 75 27.03 1.45 6.38
CA LEU A 75 25.97 2.46 6.20
C LEU A 75 24.56 1.95 6.63
N GLY A 76 24.45 0.69 7.08
CA GLY A 76 23.18 0.10 7.50
C GLY A 76 22.32 -0.48 6.36
N PHE A 77 22.79 -0.53 5.12
CA PHE A 77 22.11 -1.25 4.05
C PHE A 77 22.25 -2.76 4.22
N SER A 78 21.14 -3.49 4.09
CA SER A 78 21.16 -4.94 4.17
C SER A 78 21.94 -5.53 3.00
N LEU A 79 23.01 -6.29 3.28
CA LEU A 79 23.78 -7.05 2.29
C LEU A 79 23.26 -8.48 2.15
N GLN A 80 22.72 -9.04 3.23
CA GLN A 80 22.16 -10.38 3.24
C GLN A 80 20.98 -10.44 4.21
N THR A 81 19.89 -11.02 3.72
CA THR A 81 18.74 -11.43 4.52
C THR A 81 18.58 -12.94 4.36
N GLN A 82 18.64 -13.67 5.47
CA GLN A 82 18.44 -15.11 5.50
C GLN A 82 17.15 -15.40 6.27
N GLY A 83 16.11 -15.83 5.56
CA GLY A 83 14.81 -16.21 6.12
C GLY A 83 14.57 -17.71 6.06
N ILE A 84 13.87 -18.26 7.07
CA ILE A 84 13.50 -19.68 7.07
C ILE A 84 12.42 -20.02 6.04
N ASP A 85 11.60 -19.04 5.67
CA ASP A 85 10.46 -19.20 4.75
C ASP A 85 10.88 -18.98 3.30
N ASN A 86 11.69 -17.96 3.03
CA ASN A 86 12.07 -17.48 1.70
C ASN A 86 13.56 -17.66 1.36
N GLY A 87 14.32 -18.30 2.24
CA GLY A 87 15.75 -18.59 2.03
C GLY A 87 16.66 -17.36 2.13
N THR A 88 17.81 -17.39 1.45
CA THR A 88 18.83 -16.34 1.54
C THR A 88 18.83 -15.45 0.32
N VAL A 89 18.67 -14.15 0.54
CA VAL A 89 18.82 -13.11 -0.48
C VAL A 89 20.07 -12.30 -0.17
N ARG A 90 20.91 -12.05 -1.19
CA ARG A 90 22.08 -11.19 -1.10
C ARG A 90 21.96 -10.05 -2.10
N VAL A 91 22.34 -8.86 -1.68
CA VAL A 91 22.29 -7.66 -2.53
C VAL A 91 23.59 -6.88 -2.42
N LEU A 92 23.96 -6.23 -3.51
CA LEU A 92 25.08 -5.32 -3.57
C LEU A 92 24.63 -4.01 -4.20
N ASN A 93 24.87 -2.92 -3.51
CA ASN A 93 24.57 -1.58 -3.98
C ASN A 93 25.86 -0.84 -4.35
N ASP A 94 25.74 0.15 -5.22
CA ASP A 94 26.83 1.09 -5.51
C ASP A 94 26.95 2.16 -4.40
N SER A 95 27.90 3.06 -4.56
CA SER A 95 28.14 4.16 -3.62
C SER A 95 26.97 5.15 -3.52
N ALA A 96 26.11 5.22 -4.53
CA ALA A 96 24.90 6.03 -4.54
C ALA A 96 23.67 5.29 -3.98
N GLY A 97 23.84 4.05 -3.49
CA GLY A 97 22.77 3.22 -2.94
C GLY A 97 21.91 2.49 -3.99
N ARG A 98 22.26 2.56 -5.30
CA ARG A 98 21.54 1.87 -6.37
C ARG A 98 21.90 0.39 -6.38
N LEU A 99 20.90 -0.48 -6.60
CA LEU A 99 21.08 -1.91 -6.64
C LEU A 99 21.92 -2.33 -7.87
N LEU A 100 23.11 -2.92 -7.66
CA LEU A 100 23.96 -3.45 -8.73
C LEU A 100 23.75 -4.93 -8.97
N LEU A 101 23.57 -5.70 -7.89
CA LEU A 101 23.48 -7.14 -7.95
C LEU A 101 22.50 -7.66 -6.91
N SER A 102 21.70 -8.63 -7.29
CA SER A 102 20.95 -9.46 -6.35
C SER A 102 21.11 -10.95 -6.66
N LEU A 103 21.14 -11.75 -5.60
CA LEU A 103 21.16 -13.21 -5.67
C LEU A 103 20.12 -13.75 -4.70
N ASP A 104 19.14 -14.49 -5.20
CA ASP A 104 18.12 -15.13 -4.39
C ASP A 104 18.47 -16.58 -3.98
N ALA A 105 17.59 -17.20 -3.18
CA ALA A 105 17.80 -18.56 -2.73
C ALA A 105 17.63 -19.63 -3.82
N ASN A 106 16.97 -19.33 -4.94
CA ASN A 106 16.87 -20.19 -6.11
C ASN A 106 18.07 -20.03 -7.05
N ASN A 107 19.13 -19.32 -6.63
CA ASN A 107 20.34 -19.00 -7.40
C ASN A 107 20.06 -18.15 -8.67
N LEU A 108 19.04 -17.32 -8.66
CA LEU A 108 18.87 -16.29 -9.67
C LEU A 108 19.82 -15.13 -9.39
N TRP A 109 20.77 -14.90 -10.29
CA TRP A 109 21.61 -13.71 -10.33
C TRP A 109 20.93 -12.65 -11.18
N ARG A 110 20.78 -11.45 -10.65
CA ARG A 110 20.29 -10.27 -11.38
C ARG A 110 21.33 -9.16 -11.28
N THR A 111 21.81 -8.68 -12.43
CA THR A 111 22.74 -7.56 -12.52
C THR A 111 22.03 -6.36 -13.15
N PHE A 112 22.05 -5.23 -12.47
CA PHE A 112 21.42 -3.99 -12.88
C PHE A 112 22.47 -3.09 -13.51
N VAL A 113 22.27 -2.71 -14.78
CA VAL A 113 23.19 -1.90 -15.54
C VAL A 113 22.62 -0.51 -15.74
N TYR A 114 23.42 0.48 -15.40
CA TYR A 114 23.05 1.89 -15.43
C TYR A 114 23.82 2.63 -16.50
N GLU A 115 23.30 3.77 -16.95
CA GLU A 115 24.01 4.68 -17.84
C GLU A 115 25.35 5.08 -17.21
N THR A 116 26.35 5.37 -18.06
CA THR A 116 27.68 5.80 -17.61
C THR A 116 27.69 7.19 -17.00
N SER A 117 28.78 7.55 -16.33
CA SER A 117 28.94 8.77 -15.52
C SER A 117 28.72 10.10 -16.23
N ALA A 118 28.63 10.13 -17.56
CA ALA A 118 28.34 11.33 -18.36
C ALA A 118 26.82 11.59 -18.54
N SER A 119 25.95 10.72 -17.98
CA SER A 119 24.50 10.77 -18.13
C SER A 119 23.81 10.74 -16.76
N LEU A 120 22.49 10.73 -16.73
CA LEU A 120 21.68 10.77 -15.52
C LEU A 120 21.76 9.51 -14.63
N GLY A 121 22.53 8.48 -15.04
CA GLY A 121 22.72 7.24 -14.29
C GLY A 121 21.44 6.40 -14.18
N ARG A 122 20.60 6.40 -15.22
CA ARG A 122 19.33 5.67 -15.26
C ARG A 122 19.57 4.18 -15.57
N LEU A 123 18.68 3.28 -15.12
CA LEU A 123 18.73 1.85 -15.40
C LEU A 123 18.52 1.61 -16.90
N THR A 124 19.43 0.92 -17.57
CA THR A 124 19.33 0.61 -19.02
C THR A 124 18.85 -0.80 -19.28
N HIS A 125 19.34 -1.78 -18.53
CA HIS A 125 18.91 -3.17 -18.69
C HIS A 125 19.21 -4.00 -17.44
N ILE A 126 18.54 -5.14 -17.34
CA ILE A 126 18.74 -6.12 -16.28
C ILE A 126 19.17 -7.44 -16.90
N TRP A 127 20.34 -7.94 -16.48
CA TRP A 127 20.76 -9.29 -16.77
C TRP A 127 20.20 -10.26 -15.73
N GLU A 128 19.70 -11.38 -16.20
CA GLU A 128 19.34 -12.53 -15.38
C GLU A 128 20.20 -13.73 -15.77
N LYS A 129 20.63 -14.48 -14.76
CA LYS A 129 21.44 -15.69 -14.96
C LYS A 129 21.02 -16.77 -13.98
N THR A 130 20.74 -17.96 -14.49
CA THR A 130 20.57 -19.19 -13.72
C THR A 130 21.48 -20.27 -14.27
N ALA A 131 21.68 -21.37 -13.53
CA ALA A 131 22.45 -22.50 -14.01
C ALA A 131 21.80 -23.19 -15.24
N GLU A 132 20.46 -23.16 -15.29
CA GLU A 132 19.68 -23.88 -16.34
C GLU A 132 19.47 -23.04 -17.60
N GLN A 133 19.22 -21.73 -17.46
CA GLN A 133 18.82 -20.87 -18.58
C GLN A 133 19.96 -20.01 -19.14
N GLY A 134 21.15 -20.03 -18.50
CA GLY A 134 22.28 -19.20 -18.91
C GLY A 134 22.05 -17.72 -18.56
N GLU A 135 22.69 -16.83 -19.32
CA GLU A 135 22.68 -15.37 -19.10
C GLU A 135 21.87 -14.68 -20.22
N ARG A 136 20.93 -13.79 -19.82
CA ARG A 136 20.06 -13.08 -20.76
C ARG A 136 19.72 -11.70 -20.26
N ILE A 137 19.38 -10.77 -21.15
CA ILE A 137 18.73 -9.50 -20.81
C ILE A 137 17.23 -9.75 -20.72
N SER A 138 16.68 -9.65 -19.53
CA SER A 138 15.26 -9.85 -19.25
C SER A 138 14.43 -8.56 -19.35
N ASP A 139 15.06 -7.42 -19.09
CA ASP A 139 14.48 -6.08 -19.19
C ASP A 139 15.45 -5.16 -19.93
N TYR A 140 14.91 -4.38 -20.87
CA TYR A 140 15.67 -3.37 -21.60
C TYR A 140 14.86 -2.07 -21.69
N LEU A 141 15.46 -0.95 -21.26
CA LEU A 141 14.80 0.33 -21.12
C LEU A 141 15.43 1.37 -22.04
N GLU A 142 14.59 2.08 -22.79
CA GLU A 142 14.96 3.20 -23.65
C GLU A 142 14.34 4.50 -23.14
N TYR A 143 15.15 5.54 -23.17
CA TYR A 143 14.76 6.85 -22.62
C TYR A 143 14.65 7.89 -23.74
N ALA A 144 13.68 8.76 -23.62
CA ALA A 144 13.51 9.88 -24.53
C ALA A 144 14.70 10.86 -24.43
N GLY A 145 15.05 11.42 -25.56
CA GLY A 145 15.98 12.53 -25.64
C GLY A 145 15.32 13.87 -25.29
N ASN A 146 15.66 14.91 -26.06
CA ASN A 146 15.14 16.25 -25.85
C ASN A 146 14.72 16.90 -27.19
N SER A 147 14.20 16.11 -28.14
CA SER A 147 13.63 16.64 -29.38
C SER A 147 12.37 17.45 -29.10
N LEU A 148 11.99 18.34 -30.03
CA LEU A 148 10.78 19.16 -29.90
C LEU A 148 9.50 18.28 -29.75
N HIS A 149 9.45 17.15 -30.42
CA HIS A 149 8.35 16.18 -30.28
C HIS A 149 8.29 15.61 -28.85
N GLU A 150 9.44 15.18 -28.29
CA GLU A 150 9.51 14.62 -26.95
C GLU A 150 9.17 15.66 -25.87
N GLN A 151 9.62 16.91 -26.06
CA GLN A 151 9.25 18.01 -25.17
C GLN A 151 7.74 18.27 -25.19
N ASN A 152 7.12 18.33 -26.37
CA ASN A 152 5.69 18.57 -26.52
C ASN A 152 4.83 17.45 -25.93
N ALA A 153 5.36 16.24 -25.90
CA ALA A 153 4.72 15.07 -25.30
C ALA A 153 5.09 14.86 -23.81
N ASN A 154 5.86 15.76 -23.20
CA ASN A 154 6.41 15.68 -21.84
C ASN A 154 7.27 14.41 -21.58
N LEU A 155 7.95 13.91 -22.58
CA LEU A 155 8.72 12.66 -22.52
C LEU A 155 10.19 12.87 -22.21
N SER A 156 10.73 14.11 -22.27
CA SER A 156 12.16 14.38 -22.11
C SER A 156 12.77 13.71 -20.89
N GLY A 157 13.72 12.80 -21.12
CA GLY A 157 14.41 12.04 -20.08
C GLY A 157 13.61 10.91 -19.43
N GLN A 158 12.34 10.72 -19.81
CA GLN A 158 11.50 9.64 -19.29
C GLN A 158 11.78 8.31 -20.00
N CYS A 159 11.52 7.18 -19.32
CA CYS A 159 11.51 5.88 -19.95
C CYS A 159 10.31 5.78 -20.90
N ILE A 160 10.59 5.63 -22.21
CA ILE A 160 9.54 5.59 -23.23
C ILE A 160 9.30 4.19 -23.80
N ARG A 161 10.27 3.29 -23.68
CA ARG A 161 10.13 1.89 -24.12
C ARG A 161 10.75 0.98 -23.06
N HIS A 162 9.95 0.06 -22.56
CA HIS A 162 10.40 -0.98 -21.63
C HIS A 162 10.06 -2.33 -22.25
N TYR A 163 11.06 -3.01 -22.71
CA TYR A 163 10.97 -4.40 -23.12
C TYR A 163 11.07 -5.27 -21.89
N ASP A 164 10.01 -6.00 -21.56
CA ASP A 164 9.90 -6.84 -20.37
C ASP A 164 9.65 -8.32 -20.72
N THR A 165 9.35 -9.14 -19.73
CA THR A 165 9.15 -10.59 -19.89
C THR A 165 7.90 -10.97 -20.71
N ALA A 166 6.97 -10.04 -20.97
CA ALA A 166 5.78 -10.26 -21.77
C ALA A 166 5.79 -9.48 -23.10
N GLY A 167 6.77 -8.60 -23.33
CA GLY A 167 6.90 -7.84 -24.58
C GLY A 167 7.34 -6.40 -24.38
N LEU A 168 6.72 -5.44 -25.06
CA LEU A 168 7.04 -4.01 -25.02
C LEU A 168 5.92 -3.23 -24.35
N LEU A 169 6.25 -2.42 -23.37
CA LEU A 169 5.44 -1.33 -22.88
C LEU A 169 6.01 0.00 -23.38
N GLN A 170 5.23 0.75 -24.17
CA GLN A 170 5.66 2.02 -24.75
C GLN A 170 4.78 3.16 -24.24
N ILE A 171 5.40 4.26 -23.82
CA ILE A 171 4.74 5.51 -23.40
C ILE A 171 4.87 6.52 -24.52
N GLY A 172 3.75 6.97 -25.09
CA GLY A 172 3.71 7.94 -26.18
C GLY A 172 3.51 9.38 -25.71
N GLN A 173 2.93 9.57 -24.51
CA GLN A 173 2.70 10.88 -23.94
C GLN A 173 2.53 10.81 -22.42
N ILE A 174 2.98 11.84 -21.72
CA ILE A 174 2.81 12.05 -20.28
C ILE A 174 2.04 13.35 -20.06
N SER A 175 1.09 13.34 -19.11
CA SER A 175 0.35 14.54 -18.71
C SER A 175 1.23 15.54 -17.97
N LEU A 176 0.77 16.78 -17.80
CA LEU A 176 1.46 17.79 -16.96
C LEU A 176 1.56 17.37 -15.47
N THR A 177 0.74 16.44 -15.05
CA THR A 177 0.75 15.87 -13.69
C THR A 177 1.68 14.67 -13.52
N GLY A 178 2.39 14.25 -14.61
CA GLY A 178 3.36 13.16 -14.59
C GLY A 178 2.77 11.77 -14.88
N GLU A 179 1.49 11.65 -15.20
CA GLU A 179 0.83 10.37 -15.51
C GLU A 179 0.98 10.01 -17.00
N ALA A 180 1.28 8.77 -17.32
CA ALA A 180 1.26 8.29 -18.70
C ALA A 180 -0.16 8.31 -19.24
N VAL A 181 -0.40 9.04 -20.35
CA VAL A 181 -1.73 9.23 -20.95
C VAL A 181 -1.90 8.55 -22.30
N HIS A 182 -0.81 8.15 -22.94
CA HIS A 182 -0.84 7.31 -24.13
C HIS A 182 0.10 6.14 -23.92
N ILE A 183 -0.45 4.94 -23.82
CA ILE A 183 0.27 3.71 -23.46
C ILE A 183 0.00 2.66 -24.54
N THR A 184 1.06 2.07 -25.09
CA THR A 184 0.96 0.99 -26.05
C THR A 184 1.64 -0.27 -25.50
N ARG A 185 0.93 -1.38 -25.50
CA ARG A 185 1.46 -2.70 -25.20
C ARG A 185 1.57 -3.51 -26.48
N LYS A 186 2.75 -4.11 -26.74
CA LYS A 186 2.92 -5.17 -27.73
C LYS A 186 3.41 -6.43 -27.03
N LEU A 187 2.84 -7.56 -27.36
CA LEU A 187 3.16 -8.84 -26.74
C LEU A 187 4.24 -9.57 -27.51
N ILE A 188 4.98 -10.48 -26.87
CA ILE A 188 5.90 -11.37 -27.54
C ILE A 188 5.13 -12.35 -28.43
N GLN A 189 5.75 -12.84 -29.52
CA GLN A 189 5.10 -13.77 -30.47
C GLN A 189 4.78 -15.13 -29.85
N SER A 190 5.57 -15.62 -28.89
CA SER A 190 5.47 -16.95 -28.28
C SER A 190 4.91 -16.91 -26.85
N LEU A 191 3.76 -16.23 -26.64
CA LEU A 191 3.14 -16.11 -25.32
C LEU A 191 2.73 -17.47 -24.72
N ASP A 192 2.27 -18.40 -25.54
CA ASP A 192 1.77 -19.72 -25.20
C ASP A 192 2.88 -20.77 -25.01
N ASN A 193 4.11 -20.48 -25.44
CA ASN A 193 5.24 -21.39 -25.25
C ASN A 193 5.87 -21.20 -23.87
N GLN A 194 5.57 -22.09 -22.90
CA GLN A 194 6.11 -22.02 -21.55
C GLN A 194 7.65 -22.06 -21.47
N ASP A 195 8.30 -22.73 -22.39
CA ASP A 195 9.76 -22.89 -22.41
C ASP A 195 10.47 -21.70 -23.07
N PHE A 196 9.69 -20.75 -23.61
CA PHE A 196 10.25 -19.55 -24.21
C PHE A 196 10.54 -18.50 -23.16
N TYR A 197 11.83 -18.21 -22.97
CA TYR A 197 12.33 -17.11 -22.15
C TYR A 197 12.93 -16.04 -23.04
N VAL A 198 12.40 -14.84 -22.94
CA VAL A 198 12.85 -13.70 -23.75
C VAL A 198 14.30 -13.33 -23.43
N ASN A 199 15.07 -12.97 -24.45
CA ASN A 199 16.40 -12.38 -24.32
C ASN A 199 16.51 -11.15 -25.22
N TRP A 200 16.49 -9.98 -24.61
CA TRP A 200 16.55 -8.69 -25.31
C TRP A 200 17.98 -8.28 -25.74
N ASN A 201 18.96 -9.17 -25.58
CA ASN A 201 20.32 -8.99 -26.09
C ASN A 201 20.36 -9.25 -27.62
N THR A 202 19.64 -8.45 -28.36
CA THR A 202 19.53 -8.52 -29.83
C THR A 202 19.43 -7.11 -30.41
N ASN A 203 19.82 -6.96 -31.67
CA ASN A 203 19.67 -5.71 -32.43
C ASN A 203 18.25 -5.52 -32.98
N ASP A 204 17.48 -6.59 -33.15
CA ASP A 204 16.09 -6.56 -33.63
C ASP A 204 15.14 -7.03 -32.52
N ARG A 205 14.89 -6.17 -31.53
CA ARG A 205 13.93 -6.42 -30.45
C ARG A 205 12.48 -6.40 -30.94
N ASP A 206 12.18 -5.49 -31.85
CA ASP A 206 10.82 -5.32 -32.38
C ASP A 206 10.38 -6.52 -33.24
N GLY A 207 11.32 -7.21 -33.88
CA GLY A 207 11.03 -8.44 -34.63
C GLY A 207 10.59 -9.63 -33.78
N MET A 208 10.79 -9.58 -32.46
CA MET A 208 10.29 -10.60 -31.52
C MET A 208 8.86 -10.33 -31.03
N LEU A 209 8.30 -9.18 -31.38
CA LEU A 209 6.97 -8.74 -30.91
C LEU A 209 5.88 -9.12 -31.90
N ASN A 210 4.68 -9.40 -31.38
CA ASN A 210 3.48 -9.49 -32.17
C ASN A 210 3.20 -8.12 -32.82
N PRO A 211 2.88 -8.04 -34.11
CA PRO A 211 2.63 -6.78 -34.80
C PRO A 211 1.40 -6.03 -34.27
N GLU A 212 0.42 -6.70 -33.64
CA GLU A 212 -0.80 -6.07 -33.10
C GLU A 212 -0.47 -5.22 -31.85
N PRO A 213 -0.65 -3.89 -31.89
CA PRO A 213 -0.49 -3.03 -30.73
C PRO A 213 -1.81 -2.92 -29.95
N PHE A 214 -1.72 -2.88 -28.63
CA PHE A 214 -2.82 -2.59 -27.74
C PHE A 214 -2.63 -1.19 -27.16
N CYS A 215 -3.34 -0.19 -27.67
CA CYS A 215 -3.23 1.20 -27.27
C CYS A 215 -4.31 1.57 -26.25
N THR A 216 -3.89 2.18 -25.15
CA THR A 216 -4.78 2.76 -24.13
C THR A 216 -4.54 4.27 -24.05
N GLU A 217 -5.60 5.07 -24.09
CA GLU A 217 -5.52 6.51 -23.96
C GLU A 217 -6.27 6.99 -22.72
N LEU A 218 -5.66 7.91 -21.99
CA LEU A 218 -6.23 8.52 -20.78
C LEU A 218 -6.31 10.05 -20.97
N LYS A 219 -7.33 10.65 -20.39
CA LYS A 219 -7.40 12.11 -20.23
C LYS A 219 -7.62 12.44 -18.78
N ASN A 220 -6.73 13.24 -18.24
CA ASN A 220 -6.79 13.66 -16.86
C ASN A 220 -7.20 15.14 -16.78
N ASP A 221 -7.84 15.51 -15.68
CA ASP A 221 -8.09 16.90 -15.37
C ASP A 221 -6.82 17.58 -14.80
N ALA A 222 -6.94 18.87 -14.48
CA ALA A 222 -5.81 19.64 -13.91
C ALA A 222 -5.34 19.15 -12.52
N THR A 223 -6.10 18.26 -11.86
CA THR A 223 -5.73 17.65 -10.58
C THR A 223 -5.05 16.31 -10.74
N GLY A 224 -4.95 15.79 -11.98
CA GLY A 224 -4.46 14.45 -12.30
C GLY A 224 -5.53 13.36 -12.24
N ALA A 225 -6.79 13.69 -11.93
CA ALA A 225 -7.85 12.70 -11.91
C ALA A 225 -8.25 12.30 -13.34
N ASN A 226 -8.36 10.99 -13.59
CA ASN A 226 -8.78 10.47 -14.89
C ASN A 226 -10.25 10.78 -15.14
N ILE A 227 -10.56 11.48 -16.25
CA ILE A 227 -11.93 11.85 -16.67
C ILE A 227 -12.41 11.08 -17.89
N LEU A 228 -11.48 10.51 -18.67
CA LEU A 228 -11.79 9.67 -19.83
C LEU A 228 -10.70 8.63 -20.00
N SER A 229 -11.10 7.38 -20.15
CA SER A 229 -10.23 6.25 -20.50
C SER A 229 -10.74 5.59 -21.77
N ILE A 230 -9.86 5.37 -22.76
CA ILE A 230 -10.15 4.64 -24.00
C ILE A 230 -9.28 3.38 -23.97
N ASN A 231 -9.89 2.21 -23.93
CA ASN A 231 -9.16 0.96 -23.90
C ASN A 231 -8.69 0.53 -25.30
N ALA A 232 -7.91 -0.54 -25.36
CA ALA A 232 -7.26 -1.02 -26.58
C ALA A 232 -8.22 -1.42 -27.73
N LYS A 233 -9.50 -1.64 -27.46
CA LYS A 233 -10.54 -1.91 -28.48
C LYS A 233 -11.40 -0.68 -28.80
N GLY A 234 -11.12 0.47 -28.19
CA GLY A 234 -11.76 1.75 -28.45
C GLY A 234 -13.04 2.01 -27.64
N HIS A 235 -13.32 1.21 -26.60
CA HIS A 235 -14.41 1.50 -25.67
C HIS A 235 -13.99 2.63 -24.74
N GLN A 236 -14.93 3.54 -24.42
CA GLN A 236 -14.65 4.75 -23.66
C GLN A 236 -15.38 4.75 -22.33
N GLN A 237 -14.65 4.95 -21.25
CA GLN A 237 -15.19 5.18 -19.92
C GLN A 237 -15.05 6.65 -19.55
N ARG A 238 -16.15 7.31 -19.16
CA ARG A 238 -16.19 8.70 -18.69
C ARG A 238 -16.46 8.75 -17.20
N LEU A 239 -15.68 9.57 -16.50
CA LEU A 239 -15.76 9.72 -15.05
C LEU A 239 -15.97 11.21 -14.72
N HIS A 240 -16.93 11.50 -13.83
CA HIS A 240 -17.10 12.84 -13.28
C HIS A 240 -16.93 12.80 -11.76
N TYR A 241 -16.28 13.83 -11.26
CA TYR A 241 -15.99 13.98 -9.84
C TYR A 241 -16.68 15.21 -9.28
N ASP A 242 -17.01 15.19 -7.99
CA ASP A 242 -17.49 16.34 -7.27
C ASP A 242 -16.36 17.33 -6.94
N ILE A 243 -16.68 18.48 -6.35
CA ILE A 243 -15.70 19.50 -5.94
C ILE A 243 -14.71 19.01 -4.86
N ALA A 244 -15.01 17.90 -4.22
CA ALA A 244 -14.12 17.25 -3.25
C ALA A 244 -13.18 16.22 -3.91
N GLY A 245 -13.30 16.00 -5.23
CA GLY A 245 -12.56 15.00 -5.99
C GLY A 245 -13.06 13.57 -5.75
N GLN A 246 -14.34 13.40 -5.39
CA GLN A 246 -14.97 12.10 -5.19
C GLN A 246 -15.80 11.73 -6.44
N LEU A 247 -15.73 10.46 -6.85
CA LEU A 247 -16.45 9.98 -8.03
C LEU A 247 -17.96 10.17 -7.84
N GLN A 248 -18.60 10.84 -8.79
CA GLN A 248 -20.03 11.10 -8.77
C GLN A 248 -20.78 10.34 -9.85
N PHE A 249 -20.21 10.22 -11.05
CA PHE A 249 -20.85 9.61 -12.22
C PHE A 249 -19.85 8.75 -13.01
N CYS A 250 -20.36 7.67 -13.60
CA CYS A 250 -19.59 6.85 -14.54
C CYS A 250 -20.48 6.44 -15.73
N GLY A 251 -19.96 6.68 -16.94
CA GLY A 251 -20.59 6.26 -18.19
C GLY A 251 -19.66 5.40 -19.03
N LEU A 252 -20.21 4.46 -19.78
CA LEU A 252 -19.49 3.63 -20.75
C LEU A 252 -20.06 3.83 -22.15
N THR A 253 -19.17 4.02 -23.13
CA THR A 253 -19.50 4.02 -24.56
C THR A 253 -18.81 2.81 -25.19
N ILE A 254 -19.55 1.79 -25.57
CA ILE A 254 -19.05 0.69 -26.39
C ILE A 254 -18.79 1.27 -27.79
N LYS A 255 -17.68 0.87 -28.42
CA LYS A 255 -17.29 1.39 -29.73
C LYS A 255 -18.44 1.22 -30.75
N GLY A 256 -18.87 2.33 -31.34
CA GLY A 256 -19.98 2.35 -32.30
C GLY A 256 -21.37 2.46 -31.67
N GLU A 257 -21.49 2.55 -30.33
CA GLU A 257 -22.77 2.65 -29.65
C GLU A 257 -22.92 3.97 -28.90
N ILE A 258 -24.11 4.22 -28.35
CA ILE A 258 -24.39 5.37 -27.48
C ILE A 258 -23.82 5.14 -26.05
N THR A 259 -23.52 6.23 -25.36
CA THR A 259 -23.06 6.19 -23.97
C THR A 259 -24.16 5.67 -23.05
N GLN A 260 -23.85 4.63 -22.30
CA GLN A 260 -24.71 4.05 -21.27
C GLN A 260 -24.25 4.50 -19.87
N CYS A 261 -25.22 4.83 -19.01
CA CYS A 261 -24.95 5.22 -17.63
C CYS A 261 -24.70 3.97 -16.78
N MET A 262 -23.54 3.85 -16.16
CA MET A 262 -23.20 2.76 -15.24
C MET A 262 -23.44 3.15 -13.78
N ILE A 263 -23.02 4.35 -13.41
CA ILE A 263 -23.28 4.95 -12.09
C ILE A 263 -23.95 6.30 -12.35
N LYS A 264 -25.18 6.44 -11.83
CA LYS A 264 -25.95 7.66 -12.00
C LYS A 264 -25.55 8.74 -11.00
N SER A 265 -25.35 8.37 -9.75
CA SER A 265 -24.87 9.28 -8.69
C SER A 265 -24.33 8.52 -7.49
N ILE A 266 -23.38 9.13 -6.79
CA ILE A 266 -22.91 8.68 -5.47
C ILE A 266 -22.97 9.88 -4.53
N GLU A 267 -23.55 9.67 -3.35
CA GLU A 267 -23.62 10.65 -2.27
C GLU A 267 -22.65 10.26 -1.16
N TYR A 268 -21.94 11.24 -0.62
CA TYR A 268 -20.91 11.01 0.40
C TYR A 268 -21.18 11.81 1.68
N SER A 269 -20.74 11.25 2.80
CA SER A 269 -20.70 11.96 4.07
C SER A 269 -19.59 13.03 4.07
N ALA A 270 -19.62 13.94 5.05
CA ALA A 270 -18.54 14.89 5.25
C ALA A 270 -17.17 14.24 5.55
N ALA A 271 -17.17 12.97 5.96
CA ALA A 271 -15.97 12.17 6.17
C ALA A 271 -15.48 11.46 4.88
N GLY A 272 -16.21 11.57 3.76
CA GLY A 272 -15.90 10.94 2.49
C GLY A 272 -16.39 9.49 2.36
N GLN A 273 -17.26 9.03 3.26
CA GLN A 273 -17.88 7.72 3.19
C GLN A 273 -19.10 7.75 2.28
N LYS A 274 -19.32 6.70 1.49
CA LYS A 274 -20.51 6.57 0.64
C LYS A 274 -21.75 6.44 1.53
N LEU A 275 -22.81 7.18 1.22
CA LEU A 275 -24.11 7.11 1.90
C LEU A 275 -25.16 6.45 1.01
N CYS A 276 -25.15 6.82 -0.28
CA CYS A 276 -26.09 6.33 -1.26
C CYS A 276 -25.41 6.22 -2.62
N LYS A 277 -25.65 5.13 -3.35
CA LYS A 277 -25.16 4.92 -4.70
C LYS A 277 -26.33 4.47 -5.59
N LYS A 278 -26.58 5.22 -6.67
CA LYS A 278 -27.62 4.93 -7.66
C LYS A 278 -26.95 4.42 -8.93
N LEU A 279 -27.32 3.22 -9.34
CA LEU A 279 -26.80 2.56 -10.54
C LEU A 279 -27.59 2.93 -11.78
N GLY A 280 -27.02 2.69 -12.97
CA GLY A 280 -27.66 2.92 -14.24
C GLY A 280 -28.90 2.04 -14.49
N ASN A 281 -28.95 0.85 -13.88
CA ASN A 281 -30.09 -0.08 -13.94
C ASN A 281 -31.20 0.23 -12.93
N GLY A 282 -31.18 1.40 -12.28
CA GLY A 282 -32.21 1.82 -11.32
C GLY A 282 -32.10 1.19 -9.93
N VAL A 283 -31.09 0.39 -9.67
CA VAL A 283 -30.84 -0.19 -8.34
C VAL A 283 -30.07 0.83 -7.49
N VAL A 284 -30.40 0.87 -6.19
CA VAL A 284 -29.82 1.78 -5.21
C VAL A 284 -29.19 0.99 -4.09
N THR A 285 -28.02 1.42 -3.66
CA THR A 285 -27.32 0.87 -2.50
C THR A 285 -27.17 1.95 -1.44
N TYR A 286 -27.58 1.65 -0.20
CA TYR A 286 -27.50 2.52 0.97
C TYR A 286 -26.46 2.02 1.95
N TYR A 287 -25.78 2.93 2.63
CA TYR A 287 -24.76 2.68 3.63
C TYR A 287 -25.04 3.47 4.89
N GLU A 288 -25.12 2.80 6.03
CA GLU A 288 -25.30 3.45 7.34
C GLU A 288 -24.07 3.19 8.22
N TYR A 289 -23.58 4.24 8.86
CA TYR A 289 -22.38 4.19 9.70
C TYR A 289 -22.70 4.58 11.13
N GLU A 290 -22.06 3.89 12.08
CA GLU A 290 -22.14 4.25 13.49
C GLU A 290 -21.48 5.61 13.74
N PRO A 291 -22.17 6.60 14.31
CA PRO A 291 -21.65 7.96 14.43
C PRO A 291 -20.35 8.07 15.23
N GLN A 292 -20.17 7.24 16.27
CA GLN A 292 -19.03 7.29 17.19
C GLN A 292 -17.78 6.68 16.61
N THR A 293 -17.90 5.51 15.96
CA THR A 293 -16.76 4.71 15.46
C THR A 293 -16.54 4.85 13.96
N GLN A 294 -17.53 5.37 13.23
CA GLN A 294 -17.57 5.47 11.77
C GLN A 294 -17.51 4.11 11.07
N ARG A 295 -17.91 3.03 11.77
CA ARG A 295 -18.01 1.67 11.21
C ARG A 295 -19.32 1.50 10.45
N LEU A 296 -19.29 0.75 9.35
CA LEU A 296 -20.48 0.40 8.58
C LEU A 296 -21.35 -0.55 9.40
N ILE A 297 -22.57 -0.16 9.75
CA ILE A 297 -23.51 -0.97 10.53
C ILE A 297 -24.62 -1.56 9.68
N ARG A 298 -24.89 -0.95 8.52
CA ARG A 298 -25.88 -1.46 7.57
C ARG A 298 -25.47 -1.19 6.13
N PHE A 299 -25.73 -2.14 5.27
CA PHE A 299 -25.50 -2.09 3.84
C PHE A 299 -26.68 -2.75 3.13
N SER A 300 -27.52 -1.95 2.45
CA SER A 300 -28.71 -2.49 1.76
C SER A 300 -28.66 -2.17 0.27
N THR A 301 -29.16 -3.10 -0.55
CA THR A 301 -29.29 -2.94 -1.99
C THR A 301 -30.70 -3.29 -2.42
N GLU A 302 -31.35 -2.34 -3.07
CA GLU A 302 -32.74 -2.47 -3.46
C GLU A 302 -33.04 -1.84 -4.82
N ARG A 303 -34.05 -2.35 -5.47
CA ARG A 303 -34.73 -1.74 -6.62
C ARG A 303 -35.87 -0.87 -6.10
N ALA A 304 -35.89 0.39 -6.49
CA ALA A 304 -36.84 1.39 -5.98
C ALA A 304 -38.29 1.09 -6.37
N ASN A 305 -39.26 1.63 -5.61
CA ASN A 305 -40.69 1.44 -5.88
C ASN A 305 -41.13 1.97 -7.26
N ASN A 306 -40.48 3.01 -7.78
CA ASN A 306 -40.78 3.59 -9.08
C ASN A 306 -40.04 2.92 -10.24
N HIS A 307 -39.36 1.80 -10.02
CA HIS A 307 -38.72 1.02 -11.06
C HIS A 307 -39.79 0.27 -11.87
N GLU A 308 -39.59 0.11 -13.19
CA GLU A 308 -40.53 -0.58 -14.10
C GLU A 308 -40.91 -2.00 -13.60
N LEU A 309 -39.95 -2.72 -13.00
CA LEU A 309 -40.14 -4.05 -12.44
C LEU A 309 -40.60 -4.04 -10.96
N GLY A 310 -40.92 -2.87 -10.42
CA GLY A 310 -41.35 -2.70 -9.03
C GLY A 310 -40.23 -2.88 -7.98
N PHE A 311 -40.62 -2.72 -6.73
CA PHE A 311 -39.71 -2.81 -5.58
C PHE A 311 -39.19 -4.25 -5.36
N LYS A 312 -37.88 -4.35 -5.08
CA LYS A 312 -37.26 -5.59 -4.59
C LYS A 312 -36.03 -5.27 -3.73
N CYS A 313 -36.01 -5.72 -2.49
CA CYS A 313 -34.82 -5.72 -1.67
C CYS A 313 -34.01 -6.99 -1.99
N PHE A 314 -32.76 -6.84 -2.44
CA PHE A 314 -31.87 -7.95 -2.79
C PHE A 314 -31.01 -8.40 -1.62
N GLN A 315 -30.60 -7.44 -0.77
CA GLN A 315 -29.85 -7.68 0.45
C GLN A 315 -30.03 -6.51 1.42
N ASP A 316 -30.04 -6.80 2.71
CA ASP A 316 -30.00 -5.84 3.82
C ASP A 316 -29.09 -6.39 4.91
N LEU A 317 -27.80 -6.14 4.78
CA LEU A 317 -26.75 -6.69 5.64
C LEU A 317 -26.55 -5.79 6.85
N ARG A 318 -26.66 -6.37 8.05
CA ARG A 318 -26.38 -5.69 9.32
C ARG A 318 -25.14 -6.27 9.98
N TYR A 319 -24.28 -5.40 10.45
CA TYR A 319 -22.99 -5.74 11.05
C TYR A 319 -22.96 -5.41 12.52
N GLN A 320 -22.46 -6.34 13.33
CA GLN A 320 -22.17 -6.14 14.75
C GLN A 320 -20.67 -6.30 14.97
N TYR A 321 -20.07 -5.41 15.75
CA TYR A 321 -18.65 -5.36 16.00
C TYR A 321 -18.30 -5.51 17.48
N ASP A 322 -17.12 -6.00 17.75
CA ASP A 322 -16.49 -5.83 19.05
C ASP A 322 -15.87 -4.41 19.20
N PRO A 323 -15.39 -4.02 20.38
CA PRO A 323 -14.79 -2.70 20.60
C PRO A 323 -13.58 -2.39 19.73
N VAL A 324 -12.79 -3.42 19.32
CA VAL A 324 -11.60 -3.26 18.45
C VAL A 324 -11.90 -3.38 16.96
N GLY A 325 -13.18 -3.62 16.58
CA GLY A 325 -13.63 -3.61 15.19
C GLY A 325 -13.60 -4.97 14.51
N ASN A 326 -13.52 -6.09 15.23
CA ASN A 326 -13.79 -7.39 14.64
C ASN A 326 -15.29 -7.59 14.45
N ILE A 327 -15.70 -8.16 13.32
CA ILE A 327 -17.10 -8.47 13.02
C ILE A 327 -17.54 -9.68 13.84
N LEU A 328 -18.56 -9.52 14.68
CA LEU A 328 -19.15 -10.59 15.50
C LEU A 328 -20.32 -11.28 14.82
N CYS A 329 -21.10 -10.50 14.03
CA CYS A 329 -22.28 -11.02 13.34
C CYS A 329 -22.51 -10.24 12.05
N ILE A 330 -22.90 -10.97 11.00
CA ILE A 330 -23.47 -10.42 9.75
C ILE A 330 -24.83 -11.07 9.58
N ARG A 331 -25.90 -10.28 9.50
CA ARG A 331 -27.27 -10.77 9.26
C ARG A 331 -27.86 -10.11 8.03
N ASN A 332 -28.53 -10.89 7.19
CA ASN A 332 -29.25 -10.38 6.01
C ASN A 332 -30.74 -10.31 6.29
N ASP A 333 -31.25 -9.11 6.56
CA ASP A 333 -32.67 -8.87 6.87
C ASP A 333 -33.58 -8.96 5.62
N ALA A 334 -33.03 -8.99 4.41
CA ALA A 334 -33.79 -9.19 3.17
C ALA A 334 -34.23 -10.67 2.98
N GLU A 335 -33.60 -11.60 3.66
CA GLU A 335 -33.82 -13.02 3.54
C GLU A 335 -34.67 -13.53 4.69
N GLN A 336 -35.59 -14.45 4.38
CA GLN A 336 -36.47 -15.08 5.39
C GLN A 336 -35.74 -16.22 6.10
N THR A 337 -36.07 -16.40 7.39
CA THR A 337 -35.71 -17.59 8.13
C THR A 337 -36.33 -18.82 7.47
N ARG A 338 -35.55 -19.86 7.25
CA ARG A 338 -36.01 -21.14 6.67
C ARG A 338 -35.89 -22.28 7.68
N PHE A 339 -36.47 -23.42 7.37
CA PHE A 339 -36.39 -24.61 8.21
C PHE A 339 -35.94 -25.80 7.37
N TRP A 340 -35.00 -26.57 7.91
CA TRP A 340 -34.50 -27.80 7.34
C TRP A 340 -34.46 -28.88 8.39
N GLN A 341 -35.17 -30.01 8.18
CA GLN A 341 -35.29 -31.14 9.15
C GLN A 341 -35.62 -30.65 10.60
N ASN A 342 -36.60 -29.77 10.72
CA ASN A 342 -37.04 -29.14 11.98
C ASN A 342 -36.01 -28.20 12.66
N GLN A 343 -34.92 -27.89 11.99
CA GLN A 343 -33.95 -26.89 12.46
C GLN A 343 -34.23 -25.54 11.82
N LYS A 344 -34.20 -24.50 12.64
CA LYS A 344 -34.33 -23.10 12.19
C LYS A 344 -33.01 -22.66 11.56
N ILE A 345 -33.04 -22.20 10.31
CA ILE A 345 -31.88 -21.67 9.56
C ILE A 345 -32.06 -20.18 9.39
N GLU A 346 -31.28 -19.39 10.12
CA GLU A 346 -31.29 -17.93 10.06
C GLU A 346 -30.29 -17.45 9.01
N PRO A 347 -30.58 -16.34 8.28
CA PRO A 347 -29.70 -15.77 7.30
C PRO A 347 -28.61 -14.91 7.98
N GLU A 348 -27.83 -15.53 8.86
CA GLU A 348 -26.76 -14.86 9.62
C GLU A 348 -25.51 -15.72 9.71
N GLN A 349 -24.37 -15.01 9.87
CA GLN A 349 -23.08 -15.59 10.21
C GLN A 349 -22.60 -15.00 11.52
N ARG A 350 -22.13 -15.87 12.46
CA ARG A 350 -21.57 -15.45 13.75
C ARG A 350 -20.12 -15.89 13.87
N PHE A 351 -19.28 -15.01 14.38
CA PHE A 351 -17.84 -15.20 14.43
C PHE A 351 -17.31 -15.10 15.86
N THR A 352 -16.31 -15.94 16.18
CA THR A 352 -15.58 -15.85 17.44
C THR A 352 -14.08 -15.75 17.20
N TYR A 353 -13.38 -15.04 18.08
CA TYR A 353 -11.95 -14.74 17.97
C TYR A 353 -11.22 -15.10 19.26
N ASP A 354 -9.94 -15.42 19.15
CA ASP A 354 -9.03 -15.52 20.30
C ASP A 354 -8.53 -14.12 20.74
N THR A 355 -7.65 -14.09 21.75
CA THR A 355 -7.09 -12.83 22.27
C THR A 355 -6.10 -12.15 21.33
N LEU A 356 -5.61 -12.85 20.29
CA LEU A 356 -4.79 -12.28 19.21
C LEU A 356 -5.66 -11.80 18.04
N TYR A 357 -6.99 -11.84 18.21
CA TYR A 357 -7.99 -11.49 17.18
C TYR A 357 -7.96 -12.39 15.93
N GLN A 358 -7.42 -13.63 16.05
CA GLN A 358 -7.53 -14.64 15.02
C GLN A 358 -8.92 -15.26 15.02
N LEU A 359 -9.48 -15.57 13.85
CA LEU A 359 -10.79 -16.19 13.71
C LEU A 359 -10.74 -17.65 14.19
N VAL A 360 -11.46 -18.00 15.25
CA VAL A 360 -11.48 -19.34 15.84
C VAL A 360 -12.67 -20.14 15.34
N SER A 361 -13.84 -19.53 15.21
CA SER A 361 -15.01 -20.24 14.71
C SER A 361 -15.98 -19.32 13.97
N VAL A 362 -16.76 -19.94 13.10
CA VAL A 362 -17.88 -19.32 12.40
C VAL A 362 -19.06 -20.28 12.34
N THR A 363 -20.26 -19.75 12.53
CA THR A 363 -21.51 -20.43 12.23
C THR A 363 -22.28 -19.67 11.17
N GLY A 364 -23.01 -20.36 10.31
CA GLY A 364 -23.78 -19.76 9.23
C GLY A 364 -24.64 -20.77 8.48
N ARG A 365 -25.12 -20.39 7.30
CA ARG A 365 -25.91 -21.26 6.43
C ARG A 365 -25.12 -21.66 5.17
N GLU A 366 -25.45 -22.82 4.62
CA GLU A 366 -24.91 -23.32 3.35
C GLU A 366 -25.99 -24.14 2.62
N MET A 367 -25.74 -24.48 1.35
CA MET A 367 -26.62 -25.39 0.62
C MET A 367 -26.52 -26.83 1.19
N ALA A 368 -27.63 -27.48 1.48
CA ALA A 368 -27.65 -28.79 2.13
C ALA A 368 -26.93 -29.90 1.36
N ASN A 369 -26.85 -29.79 0.04
CA ASN A 369 -26.21 -30.76 -0.85
C ASN A 369 -24.83 -30.26 -1.38
N ILE A 370 -24.18 -29.30 -0.68
CA ILE A 370 -22.90 -28.80 -1.13
C ILE A 370 -21.80 -29.84 -0.86
N ASN A 371 -21.04 -30.15 -1.90
CA ASN A 371 -19.91 -31.07 -1.76
C ASN A 371 -18.70 -30.42 -1.13
N GLN A 372 -17.77 -31.22 -0.58
CA GLN A 372 -16.50 -30.73 -0.10
C GLN A 372 -15.73 -30.07 -1.26
N GLN A 373 -15.55 -28.77 -1.16
CA GLN A 373 -14.85 -27.97 -2.18
C GLN A 373 -13.34 -28.04 -1.96
N ARG A 374 -12.72 -29.10 -2.48
CA ARG A 374 -11.29 -29.18 -2.73
C ARG A 374 -11.13 -29.12 -4.24
N HIS A 375 -10.59 -28.04 -4.80
CA HIS A 375 -10.14 -27.94 -6.20
C HIS A 375 -11.20 -28.03 -7.32
N ALA A 376 -12.47 -28.13 -7.02
CA ALA A 376 -13.53 -28.10 -8.02
C ALA A 376 -14.12 -26.70 -8.12
N SER A 377 -14.64 -26.36 -9.30
CA SER A 377 -15.51 -25.19 -9.43
C SER A 377 -16.63 -25.27 -8.41
N PRO A 378 -16.99 -24.15 -7.76
CA PRO A 378 -18.06 -24.13 -6.79
C PRO A 378 -19.36 -24.68 -7.38
N GLN A 379 -20.09 -25.48 -6.60
CA GLN A 379 -21.35 -26.06 -7.03
C GLN A 379 -22.44 -24.99 -7.11
N ARG A 380 -23.23 -25.01 -8.19
CA ARG A 380 -24.33 -24.09 -8.49
C ARG A 380 -25.69 -24.69 -8.16
N PHE A 381 -26.64 -23.84 -7.80
CA PHE A 381 -28.02 -24.20 -7.57
C PHE A 381 -28.95 -23.16 -8.21
N MET A 382 -30.10 -23.58 -8.71
CA MET A 382 -31.11 -22.66 -9.25
C MET A 382 -31.79 -21.88 -8.11
N PHE A 383 -32.32 -20.68 -8.39
CA PHE A 383 -32.92 -19.80 -7.38
C PHE A 383 -34.07 -20.40 -6.57
N ASP A 384 -34.81 -21.33 -7.12
CA ASP A 384 -35.91 -22.05 -6.47
C ASP A 384 -35.43 -23.19 -5.57
N SER A 385 -34.15 -23.54 -5.59
CA SER A 385 -33.52 -24.46 -4.66
C SER A 385 -33.46 -23.86 -3.27
N SER A 386 -34.35 -24.28 -2.37
CA SER A 386 -34.48 -23.67 -1.03
C SER A 386 -33.90 -24.54 0.09
N MET A 387 -33.08 -25.53 -0.22
CA MET A 387 -32.50 -26.44 0.77
C MET A 387 -31.25 -25.88 1.43
N TYR A 388 -31.43 -25.03 2.42
CA TYR A 388 -30.36 -24.56 3.27
C TYR A 388 -30.19 -25.45 4.49
N THR A 389 -28.97 -25.62 4.94
CA THR A 389 -28.60 -26.21 6.23
C THR A 389 -27.69 -25.29 7.00
N TYR A 390 -27.54 -25.59 8.28
CA TYR A 390 -26.61 -24.88 9.17
C TYR A 390 -25.21 -25.48 9.09
N TYR A 391 -24.17 -24.68 9.18
CA TYR A 391 -22.78 -25.12 9.34
C TYR A 391 -22.09 -24.50 10.53
N ASN A 392 -21.06 -25.20 11.04
CA ASN A 392 -20.09 -24.70 12.01
C ASN A 392 -18.69 -25.04 11.50
N ARG A 393 -17.82 -24.02 11.35
CA ARG A 393 -16.39 -24.21 11.10
C ARG A 393 -15.56 -23.73 12.26
N THR A 394 -14.53 -24.54 12.63
CA THR A 394 -13.54 -24.17 13.64
C THR A 394 -12.16 -24.21 13.05
N TYR A 395 -11.31 -23.28 13.50
CA TYR A 395 -9.95 -23.08 13.01
C TYR A 395 -8.97 -23.16 14.17
N HIS A 396 -7.87 -23.89 13.99
CA HIS A 396 -6.81 -24.06 14.99
C HIS A 396 -5.49 -23.60 14.40
N TYR A 397 -4.74 -22.82 15.19
CA TYR A 397 -3.46 -22.22 14.79
C TYR A 397 -2.35 -22.65 15.73
N ASP A 398 -1.11 -22.76 15.18
CA ASP A 398 0.11 -22.92 15.98
C ASP A 398 0.58 -21.59 16.60
N LYS A 399 1.74 -21.65 17.32
CA LYS A 399 2.31 -20.46 17.97
C LYS A 399 2.78 -19.37 17.03
N SER A 400 3.04 -19.67 15.75
CA SER A 400 3.42 -18.72 14.70
C SER A 400 2.21 -18.27 13.84
N GLY A 401 0.99 -18.71 14.19
CA GLY A 401 -0.23 -18.39 13.45
C GLY A 401 -0.39 -19.19 12.15
N ASN A 402 0.27 -20.35 11.99
CA ASN A 402 -0.04 -21.26 10.91
C ASN A 402 -1.38 -21.96 11.18
N LEU A 403 -2.30 -21.96 10.21
CA LEU A 403 -3.53 -22.72 10.28
C LEU A 403 -3.18 -24.22 10.15
N ILE A 404 -3.39 -25.00 11.24
CA ILE A 404 -3.05 -26.41 11.30
C ILE A 404 -4.25 -27.33 11.11
N GLU A 405 -5.45 -26.88 11.48
CA GLU A 405 -6.68 -27.63 11.29
C GLU A 405 -7.87 -26.70 11.02
N SER A 406 -8.66 -27.02 10.01
CA SER A 406 -9.98 -26.45 9.76
C SER A 406 -11.02 -27.59 9.76
N ARG A 407 -11.96 -27.53 10.70
CA ARG A 407 -13.01 -28.54 10.85
C ARG A 407 -14.37 -27.96 10.47
N HIS A 408 -15.03 -28.58 9.52
CA HIS A 408 -16.38 -28.27 9.07
C HIS A 408 -17.37 -29.29 9.59
N ARG A 409 -18.45 -28.82 10.21
CA ARG A 409 -19.56 -29.65 10.71
C ARG A 409 -20.88 -29.11 10.19
N THR A 410 -21.74 -29.99 9.74
CA THR A 410 -23.09 -29.70 9.28
C THR A 410 -24.01 -30.85 9.61
N PRO A 411 -25.31 -30.63 9.86
CA PRO A 411 -26.29 -31.69 10.03
C PRO A 411 -26.58 -32.51 8.77
N ALA A 412 -26.23 -31.98 7.59
CA ALA A 412 -26.39 -32.70 6.32
C ALA A 412 -25.51 -33.95 6.29
N ILE A 413 -26.14 -35.08 5.91
CA ILE A 413 -25.49 -36.40 5.91
C ILE A 413 -24.29 -36.36 4.94
N HIS A 414 -23.12 -36.83 5.40
CA HIS A 414 -21.86 -36.93 4.64
C HIS A 414 -21.16 -35.61 4.25
N SER A 415 -21.58 -34.46 4.78
CA SER A 415 -20.98 -33.17 4.41
C SER A 415 -19.96 -32.63 5.42
N GLY A 416 -19.80 -33.26 6.59
CA GLY A 416 -18.76 -32.89 7.57
C GLY A 416 -17.33 -33.33 7.14
N TYR A 417 -16.31 -32.45 7.26
CA TYR A 417 -14.93 -32.79 6.91
C TYR A 417 -13.92 -32.01 7.75
N THR A 418 -12.69 -32.50 7.74
CA THR A 418 -11.55 -31.84 8.41
C THR A 418 -10.40 -31.72 7.43
N ILE A 419 -9.87 -30.52 7.29
CA ILE A 419 -8.65 -30.23 6.55
C ILE A 419 -7.53 -30.06 7.58
N LYS A 420 -6.47 -30.86 7.45
CA LYS A 420 -5.28 -30.78 8.30
C LYS A 420 -4.09 -30.37 7.48
N MET A 421 -3.24 -29.54 8.07
CA MET A 421 -1.99 -29.09 7.48
C MET A 421 -0.82 -29.61 8.30
N THR A 422 0.19 -30.12 7.61
CA THR A 422 1.49 -30.41 8.22
C THR A 422 2.38 -29.19 8.05
N VAL A 423 2.85 -28.63 9.16
CA VAL A 423 3.76 -27.49 9.22
C VAL A 423 5.18 -27.98 9.38
N SER A 424 6.13 -27.44 8.62
CA SER A 424 7.56 -27.76 8.73
C SER A 424 8.07 -27.56 10.17
N ASP A 425 8.97 -28.41 10.61
CA ASP A 425 9.67 -28.26 11.88
C ASP A 425 10.67 -27.10 11.89
N ARG A 426 11.10 -26.60 10.71
CA ARG A 426 12.14 -25.58 10.53
C ARG A 426 11.63 -24.24 10.05
N SER A 427 10.48 -24.20 9.35
CA SER A 427 9.94 -23.00 8.69
C SER A 427 8.45 -22.86 8.94
N ASN A 428 7.82 -21.78 8.44
CA ASN A 428 6.36 -21.62 8.41
C ASN A 428 5.74 -22.21 7.15
N ARG A 429 6.49 -22.95 6.34
CA ARG A 429 5.96 -23.70 5.20
C ARG A 429 5.01 -24.77 5.72
N ALA A 430 3.89 -24.96 5.06
CA ALA A 430 2.91 -25.99 5.42
C ALA A 430 2.21 -26.50 4.17
N ILE A 431 1.83 -27.77 4.23
CA ILE A 431 1.18 -28.45 3.10
C ILE A 431 0.02 -29.32 3.61
N ASP A 432 -0.91 -29.66 2.75
CA ASP A 432 -2.01 -30.58 3.11
C ASP A 432 -1.44 -31.90 3.66
N TYR A 433 -2.00 -32.38 4.77
CA TYR A 433 -1.57 -33.59 5.46
C TYR A 433 -1.52 -34.83 4.54
N SER A 434 -2.36 -34.86 3.48
CA SER A 434 -2.36 -35.96 2.50
C SER A 434 -1.10 -36.03 1.63
N LEU A 435 -0.34 -34.93 1.54
CA LEU A 435 0.93 -34.85 0.78
C LEU A 435 2.15 -35.17 1.64
N ALA A 436 2.17 -34.68 2.89
CA ALA A 436 3.22 -34.96 3.84
C ALA A 436 2.65 -35.13 5.24
N MET A 437 2.86 -36.28 5.84
CA MET A 437 2.40 -36.57 7.21
C MET A 437 3.38 -36.09 8.28
N GLU A 438 4.67 -36.06 7.97
CA GLU A 438 5.71 -35.69 8.92
C GLU A 438 6.25 -34.27 8.62
N ALA A 439 6.46 -33.49 9.67
CA ALA A 439 6.91 -32.10 9.60
C ALA A 439 8.29 -31.92 8.90
N LYS A 440 9.17 -32.91 9.02
CA LYS A 440 10.50 -32.89 8.39
C LYS A 440 10.46 -32.96 6.85
N ASP A 441 9.38 -33.52 6.28
CA ASP A 441 9.26 -33.76 4.84
C ASP A 441 8.64 -32.56 4.09
N VAL A 442 8.04 -31.62 4.80
CA VAL A 442 7.31 -30.48 4.26
C VAL A 442 8.16 -29.60 3.34
N ASP A 443 9.40 -29.30 3.77
CA ASP A 443 10.28 -28.39 3.01
C ASP A 443 10.65 -28.91 1.63
N ALA A 444 10.59 -30.23 1.38
CA ALA A 444 10.84 -30.86 0.09
C ALA A 444 9.80 -30.44 -0.97
N PHE A 445 8.58 -30.05 -0.54
CA PHE A 445 7.51 -29.58 -1.41
C PHE A 445 7.59 -28.09 -1.77
N PHE A 446 8.67 -27.43 -1.38
CA PHE A 446 8.90 -26.02 -1.65
C PHE A 446 10.22 -25.81 -2.40
N THR A 447 10.31 -24.74 -3.17
CA THR A 447 11.58 -24.23 -3.68
C THR A 447 12.39 -23.62 -2.53
N GLN A 448 13.66 -23.33 -2.75
CA GLN A 448 14.50 -22.71 -1.72
C GLN A 448 13.97 -21.32 -1.32
N SER A 449 13.38 -20.58 -2.26
CA SER A 449 12.78 -19.25 -2.02
C SER A 449 11.33 -19.32 -1.52
N GLY A 450 10.78 -20.50 -1.21
CA GLY A 450 9.48 -20.65 -0.53
C GLY A 450 8.25 -20.73 -1.43
N GLN A 451 8.39 -21.13 -2.69
CA GLN A 451 7.25 -21.40 -3.58
C GLN A 451 6.87 -22.87 -3.48
N GLN A 452 5.58 -23.18 -3.33
CA GLN A 452 5.05 -24.54 -3.27
C GLN A 452 5.15 -25.22 -4.65
N LYS A 453 5.66 -26.45 -4.72
CA LYS A 453 5.86 -27.21 -5.95
C LYS A 453 4.72 -28.16 -6.31
N GLN A 454 3.86 -28.47 -5.36
CA GLN A 454 2.76 -29.40 -5.56
C GLN A 454 1.51 -28.89 -4.83
N LEU A 455 0.41 -28.75 -5.59
CA LEU A 455 -0.84 -28.28 -5.03
C LEU A 455 -1.60 -29.42 -4.33
N MET A 456 -1.69 -30.56 -5.01
CA MET A 456 -2.23 -31.82 -4.52
C MET A 456 -1.51 -32.99 -5.14
N LYS A 457 -1.88 -34.22 -4.75
CA LYS A 457 -1.36 -35.44 -5.38
C LYS A 457 -1.71 -35.44 -6.87
N GLY A 458 -0.65 -35.50 -7.70
CA GLY A 458 -0.79 -35.44 -9.16
C GLY A 458 -0.96 -34.03 -9.75
N GLN A 459 -0.88 -32.96 -8.94
CA GLN A 459 -0.93 -31.57 -9.42
C GLN A 459 0.37 -30.84 -9.08
N THR A 460 1.20 -30.60 -10.09
CA THR A 460 2.50 -29.91 -9.95
C THR A 460 2.39 -28.44 -10.28
N LEU A 461 3.27 -27.65 -9.67
CA LEU A 461 3.38 -26.20 -9.84
C LEU A 461 4.80 -25.86 -10.30
N ASP A 462 4.90 -25.16 -11.42
CA ASP A 462 6.16 -24.63 -11.95
C ASP A 462 6.21 -23.13 -11.75
N TRP A 463 7.39 -22.61 -11.49
CA TRP A 463 7.61 -21.20 -11.15
C TRP A 463 8.62 -20.57 -12.09
N THR A 464 8.40 -19.29 -12.43
CA THR A 464 9.39 -18.50 -13.16
C THR A 464 10.63 -18.29 -12.26
N VAL A 465 11.75 -17.94 -12.88
CA VAL A 465 12.96 -17.57 -12.14
C VAL A 465 12.71 -16.35 -11.21
N ARG A 466 11.71 -15.52 -11.52
CA ARG A 466 11.26 -14.36 -10.71
C ARG A 466 10.27 -14.72 -9.62
N GLN A 467 10.05 -16.03 -9.35
CA GLN A 467 9.17 -16.55 -8.30
C GLN A 467 7.66 -16.33 -8.56
N GLU A 468 7.27 -16.07 -9.81
CA GLU A 468 5.88 -16.01 -10.24
C GLU A 468 5.40 -17.40 -10.66
N LEU A 469 4.13 -17.72 -10.46
CA LEU A 469 3.57 -19.01 -10.87
C LEU A 469 3.56 -19.11 -12.42
N LEU A 470 4.36 -20.01 -12.97
CA LEU A 470 4.46 -20.22 -14.43
C LEU A 470 3.35 -21.11 -14.93
N SER A 471 3.15 -22.27 -14.29
CA SER A 471 2.13 -23.22 -14.70
C SER A 471 1.63 -24.08 -13.52
N MET A 472 0.43 -24.63 -13.71
CA MET A 472 -0.11 -25.72 -12.91
C MET A 472 -0.50 -26.87 -13.87
N ARG A 473 -0.03 -28.05 -13.58
CA ARG A 473 -0.30 -29.25 -14.37
C ARG A 473 -0.96 -30.32 -13.50
N GLY A 474 -2.17 -30.71 -13.87
CA GLY A 474 -2.92 -31.82 -13.30
C GLY A 474 -3.30 -32.84 -14.36
N GLU A 475 -4.08 -33.85 -13.99
CA GLU A 475 -4.52 -34.93 -14.89
C GLU A 475 -5.47 -34.44 -16.00
N THR A 476 -6.44 -33.59 -15.64
CA THR A 476 -7.49 -33.06 -16.54
C THR A 476 -7.41 -31.56 -16.77
N ILE A 477 -6.45 -30.88 -16.13
CA ILE A 477 -6.32 -29.43 -16.15
C ILE A 477 -4.85 -29.02 -16.31
N TYR A 478 -4.64 -28.05 -17.17
CA TYR A 478 -3.37 -27.33 -17.32
C TYR A 478 -3.64 -25.84 -17.40
N GLU A 479 -2.94 -25.05 -16.58
CA GLU A 479 -2.93 -23.59 -16.70
C GLU A 479 -1.51 -23.05 -16.79
N GLN A 480 -1.33 -22.03 -17.63
CA GLN A 480 -0.07 -21.34 -17.83
C GLN A 480 -0.28 -19.84 -17.77
N TYR A 481 0.73 -19.12 -17.24
CA TYR A 481 0.66 -17.69 -17.01
C TYR A 481 1.91 -16.96 -17.52
N ARG A 482 1.73 -15.68 -17.89
CA ARG A 482 2.82 -14.74 -18.21
C ARG A 482 2.58 -13.42 -17.52
N TYR A 483 3.68 -12.79 -17.11
CA TYR A 483 3.68 -11.57 -16.30
C TYR A 483 4.50 -10.48 -16.98
N GLY A 484 4.13 -9.21 -16.73
CA GLY A 484 4.96 -8.05 -17.04
C GLY A 484 6.06 -7.82 -16.00
N SER A 485 6.83 -6.75 -16.19
CA SER A 485 7.89 -6.35 -15.23
C SER A 485 7.36 -5.90 -13.88
N ASP A 486 6.09 -5.50 -13.81
CA ASP A 486 5.34 -5.12 -12.61
C ASP A 486 4.79 -6.33 -11.85
N HIS A 487 5.16 -7.55 -12.25
CA HIS A 487 4.65 -8.83 -11.73
C HIS A 487 3.13 -9.02 -11.92
N GLN A 488 2.47 -8.20 -12.75
CA GLN A 488 1.05 -8.39 -13.05
C GLN A 488 0.89 -9.37 -14.22
N ARG A 489 -0.14 -10.21 -14.12
CA ARG A 489 -0.47 -11.20 -15.14
C ARG A 489 -0.96 -10.52 -16.42
N ILE A 490 -0.30 -10.81 -17.53
CA ILE A 490 -0.63 -10.29 -18.87
C ILE A 490 -1.35 -11.35 -19.71
N PHE A 491 -1.06 -12.63 -19.47
CA PHE A 491 -1.62 -13.70 -20.26
C PHE A 491 -1.91 -14.92 -19.38
N LYS A 492 -3.01 -15.61 -19.71
CA LYS A 492 -3.38 -16.91 -19.16
C LYS A 492 -3.84 -17.84 -20.28
N LEU A 493 -3.36 -19.08 -20.26
CA LEU A 493 -3.86 -20.19 -21.05
C LEU A 493 -4.41 -21.24 -20.10
N THR A 494 -5.61 -21.74 -20.38
CA THR A 494 -6.28 -22.80 -19.61
C THR A 494 -6.66 -23.92 -20.57
N GLU A 495 -6.22 -25.14 -20.30
CA GLU A 495 -6.70 -26.37 -20.95
C GLU A 495 -7.42 -27.19 -19.90
N HIS A 496 -8.70 -27.42 -20.12
CA HIS A 496 -9.54 -28.18 -19.19
C HIS A 496 -10.59 -28.98 -19.96
N ASN A 497 -10.63 -30.29 -19.75
CA ASN A 497 -11.57 -31.19 -20.41
C ASN A 497 -11.64 -30.98 -21.94
N GLN A 498 -10.50 -30.91 -22.61
CA GLN A 498 -10.36 -30.69 -24.06
C GLN A 498 -10.79 -29.30 -24.56
N GLN A 499 -11.11 -28.38 -23.68
CA GLN A 499 -11.34 -26.98 -24.01
C GLN A 499 -10.06 -26.19 -23.79
N ILE A 500 -9.73 -25.32 -24.74
CA ILE A 500 -8.59 -24.39 -24.66
C ILE A 500 -9.14 -22.98 -24.60
N ALA A 501 -8.77 -22.26 -23.55
CA ALA A 501 -9.11 -20.86 -23.40
C ALA A 501 -7.86 -20.02 -23.16
N THR A 502 -7.76 -18.89 -23.86
CA THR A 502 -6.72 -17.88 -23.61
C THR A 502 -7.33 -16.56 -23.18
N VAL A 503 -6.63 -15.86 -22.30
CA VAL A 503 -7.01 -14.54 -21.83
C VAL A 503 -5.81 -13.60 -21.87
N ILE A 504 -5.97 -12.44 -22.52
CA ILE A 504 -5.01 -11.33 -22.48
C ILE A 504 -5.60 -10.27 -21.56
N TYR A 505 -4.82 -9.86 -20.55
CA TYR A 505 -5.19 -8.83 -19.58
C TYR A 505 -4.61 -7.48 -19.98
N LEU A 506 -5.49 -6.49 -20.19
CA LEU A 506 -5.17 -5.13 -20.60
C LEU A 506 -5.85 -4.14 -19.65
N PRO A 507 -5.45 -2.88 -19.59
CA PRO A 507 -6.14 -1.89 -18.79
C PRO A 507 -7.64 -1.80 -19.11
N ASN A 508 -8.49 -2.11 -18.11
CA ASN A 508 -9.95 -2.16 -18.20
C ASN A 508 -10.54 -3.09 -19.27
N LEU A 509 -9.79 -4.11 -19.70
CA LEU A 509 -10.22 -5.00 -20.79
C LEU A 509 -9.55 -6.39 -20.64
N GLU A 510 -10.35 -7.45 -20.76
CA GLU A 510 -9.85 -8.81 -21.00
C GLU A 510 -10.26 -9.25 -22.40
N LEU A 511 -9.33 -9.85 -23.14
CA LEU A 511 -9.60 -10.48 -24.44
C LEU A 511 -9.57 -11.98 -24.26
N LYS A 512 -10.73 -12.63 -24.36
CA LYS A 512 -10.87 -14.09 -24.20
C LYS A 512 -11.11 -14.76 -25.54
N ASN A 513 -10.39 -15.86 -25.77
CA ASN A 513 -10.58 -16.71 -26.92
C ASN A 513 -10.77 -18.17 -26.44
N ILE A 514 -11.92 -18.77 -26.74
CA ILE A 514 -12.26 -20.11 -26.29
C ILE A 514 -12.43 -21.01 -27.51
N ASN A 515 -11.60 -22.05 -27.59
CA ASN A 515 -11.57 -23.04 -28.68
C ASN A 515 -11.45 -22.43 -30.09
N HIS A 516 -10.91 -21.24 -30.25
CA HIS A 516 -10.89 -20.43 -31.49
C HIS A 516 -12.29 -20.15 -32.10
N GLN A 517 -13.37 -20.47 -31.39
CA GLN A 517 -14.76 -20.30 -31.84
C GLN A 517 -15.45 -19.11 -31.15
N GLU A 518 -15.17 -18.90 -29.86
CA GLU A 518 -15.73 -17.79 -29.11
C GLU A 518 -14.66 -16.71 -28.89
N LYS A 519 -14.96 -15.48 -29.32
CA LYS A 519 -14.13 -14.30 -29.07
C LYS A 519 -14.92 -13.29 -28.24
N LEU A 520 -14.50 -13.13 -26.99
CA LEU A 520 -15.18 -12.29 -26.02
C LEU A 520 -14.25 -11.18 -25.50
N GLN A 521 -14.74 -9.97 -25.49
CA GLN A 521 -14.16 -8.84 -24.78
C GLN A 521 -14.92 -8.67 -23.45
N VAL A 522 -14.22 -8.73 -22.33
CA VAL A 522 -14.79 -8.36 -21.02
C VAL A 522 -14.30 -6.95 -20.68
N ILE A 523 -15.21 -5.99 -20.74
CA ILE A 523 -14.92 -4.58 -20.45
C ILE A 523 -15.16 -4.37 -18.96
N HIS A 524 -14.12 -3.92 -18.23
CA HIS A 524 -14.19 -3.68 -16.79
C HIS A 524 -14.36 -2.20 -16.50
N ILE A 525 -15.31 -1.90 -15.64
CA ILE A 525 -15.45 -0.62 -14.99
C ILE A 525 -15.24 -0.84 -13.50
N ASN A 526 -14.08 -0.45 -13.05
CA ASN A 526 -13.70 -0.59 -11.65
C ASN A 526 -13.93 0.74 -10.91
N GLU A 527 -14.81 0.71 -9.94
CA GLU A 527 -14.87 1.77 -8.94
C GLU A 527 -13.86 1.43 -7.83
N THR A 528 -13.07 2.41 -7.41
CA THR A 528 -12.21 2.26 -6.25
C THR A 528 -13.06 2.05 -4.99
N ASN A 529 -13.59 0.86 -4.73
CA ASN A 529 -14.29 0.45 -3.49
C ASN A 529 -15.73 -0.02 -3.69
N GLY A 530 -15.91 -1.26 -4.01
CA GLY A 530 -17.11 -2.01 -3.66
C GLY A 530 -18.17 -2.18 -4.73
N MET A 531 -17.89 -1.87 -5.99
CA MET A 531 -18.70 -2.30 -7.13
C MET A 531 -17.84 -2.46 -8.37
N ARG A 532 -18.16 -3.48 -9.13
CA ARG A 532 -17.64 -3.68 -10.47
C ARG A 532 -18.78 -3.75 -11.45
N VAL A 533 -18.60 -3.16 -12.62
CA VAL A 533 -19.46 -3.44 -13.76
C VAL A 533 -18.60 -4.15 -14.79
N GLN A 534 -19.10 -5.26 -15.29
CA GLN A 534 -18.52 -5.98 -16.40
C GLN A 534 -19.49 -5.92 -17.57
N VAL A 535 -18.97 -5.69 -18.78
CA VAL A 535 -19.76 -5.80 -19.99
C VAL A 535 -19.17 -6.90 -20.84
N LEU A 536 -19.98 -7.89 -21.18
CA LEU A 536 -19.63 -8.99 -22.06
C LEU A 536 -19.96 -8.60 -23.51
N HIS A 537 -18.92 -8.37 -24.32
CA HIS A 537 -19.05 -7.99 -25.72
C HIS A 537 -18.43 -9.07 -26.61
N TRP A 538 -19.26 -9.83 -27.31
CA TRP A 538 -18.80 -10.87 -28.22
C TRP A 538 -18.54 -10.32 -29.59
N GLU A 539 -17.34 -10.59 -30.12
CA GLU A 539 -17.01 -10.43 -31.54
C GLU A 539 -17.49 -11.66 -32.34
N GLN A 540 -17.46 -12.86 -31.72
CA GLN A 540 -17.81 -14.11 -32.37
C GLN A 540 -18.24 -15.15 -31.32
N GLY A 541 -19.11 -16.07 -31.69
CA GLY A 541 -19.45 -17.26 -30.89
C GLY A 541 -20.32 -17.00 -29.65
N LYS A 542 -21.10 -15.91 -29.66
CA LYS A 542 -22.00 -15.55 -28.57
C LYS A 542 -23.00 -16.69 -28.22
N PRO A 543 -23.13 -17.09 -26.93
CA PRO A 543 -24.19 -18.02 -26.50
C PRO A 543 -25.60 -17.51 -26.84
N LYS A 544 -26.53 -18.43 -27.11
CA LYS A 544 -27.91 -18.05 -27.42
C LYS A 544 -28.67 -17.46 -26.23
N GLU A 545 -28.30 -17.89 -25.03
CA GLU A 545 -28.94 -17.57 -23.74
C GLU A 545 -28.56 -16.17 -23.24
N ILE A 546 -27.56 -15.51 -23.81
CA ILE A 546 -27.04 -14.21 -23.36
C ILE A 546 -27.08 -13.22 -24.53
N ASP A 547 -27.56 -12.00 -24.27
CA ASP A 547 -27.52 -10.92 -25.24
C ASP A 547 -26.09 -10.35 -25.36
N ASN A 548 -25.75 -9.86 -26.59
CA ASN A 548 -24.47 -9.15 -26.72
C ASN A 548 -24.50 -7.81 -25.95
N ASN A 549 -23.34 -7.33 -25.54
CA ASN A 549 -23.21 -6.18 -24.66
C ASN A 549 -23.89 -6.36 -23.29
N SER A 550 -23.94 -7.60 -22.80
CA SER A 550 -24.57 -7.94 -21.51
C SER A 550 -23.86 -7.24 -20.38
N ILE A 551 -24.57 -6.33 -19.68
CA ILE A 551 -24.04 -5.60 -18.54
C ILE A 551 -24.32 -6.37 -17.25
N ARG A 552 -23.28 -6.55 -16.45
CA ARG A 552 -23.32 -7.23 -15.15
C ARG A 552 -22.85 -6.28 -14.06
N TYR A 553 -23.75 -5.93 -13.15
CA TYR A 553 -23.46 -5.12 -11.97
C TYR A 553 -23.12 -6.06 -10.82
N SER A 554 -21.84 -6.14 -10.44
CA SER A 554 -21.39 -6.91 -9.28
C SER A 554 -21.34 -6.01 -8.06
N ILE A 555 -22.12 -6.36 -7.03
CA ILE A 555 -22.18 -5.61 -5.78
C ILE A 555 -21.41 -6.40 -4.73
N ASP A 556 -20.29 -5.86 -4.33
CA ASP A 556 -19.41 -6.47 -3.35
C ASP A 556 -19.94 -6.18 -1.94
N SER A 557 -19.93 -7.19 -1.08
CA SER A 557 -20.15 -7.01 0.36
C SER A 557 -19.04 -6.12 0.96
N PHE A 558 -19.23 -5.67 2.19
CA PHE A 558 -18.17 -4.91 2.91
C PHE A 558 -16.83 -5.65 2.95
N ASN A 559 -16.86 -6.96 2.91
CA ASN A 559 -15.67 -7.81 2.85
C ASN A 559 -15.03 -7.90 1.45
N GLY A 560 -15.52 -7.14 0.47
CA GLY A 560 -15.01 -7.17 -0.91
C GLY A 560 -15.38 -8.42 -1.69
N ASN A 561 -16.26 -9.27 -1.14
CA ASN A 561 -16.73 -10.47 -1.82
C ASN A 561 -17.80 -10.12 -2.86
N SER A 562 -17.69 -10.65 -4.08
CA SER A 562 -18.70 -10.51 -5.13
C SER A 562 -19.92 -11.37 -4.80
N GLY A 563 -20.84 -10.83 -3.99
CA GLY A 563 -21.99 -11.56 -3.46
C GLY A 563 -23.21 -11.52 -4.36
N LEU A 564 -23.48 -10.40 -5.02
CA LEU A 564 -24.69 -10.15 -5.77
C LEU A 564 -24.36 -9.67 -7.19
N GLU A 565 -24.92 -10.30 -8.21
CA GLU A 565 -24.83 -9.83 -9.60
C GLU A 565 -26.21 -9.54 -10.17
N LEU A 566 -26.36 -8.38 -10.79
CA LEU A 566 -27.60 -7.89 -11.43
C LEU A 566 -27.35 -7.57 -12.89
N ASP A 567 -28.37 -7.76 -13.72
CA ASP A 567 -28.36 -7.37 -15.14
C ASP A 567 -28.67 -5.87 -15.36
N SER A 568 -28.70 -5.46 -16.64
CA SER A 568 -29.01 -4.10 -17.05
C SER A 568 -30.43 -3.63 -16.67
N GLN A 569 -31.34 -4.53 -16.38
CA GLN A 569 -32.71 -4.25 -15.95
C GLN A 569 -32.90 -4.38 -14.43
N GLY A 570 -31.83 -4.64 -13.68
CA GLY A 570 -31.89 -4.83 -12.24
C GLY A 570 -32.49 -6.18 -11.82
N ASN A 571 -32.42 -7.22 -12.67
CA ASN A 571 -32.78 -8.58 -12.26
C ASN A 571 -31.56 -9.33 -11.72
N LEU A 572 -31.81 -10.30 -10.84
CA LEU A 572 -30.77 -11.11 -10.25
C LEU A 572 -30.20 -12.12 -11.27
N ILE A 573 -28.88 -12.06 -11.51
CA ILE A 573 -28.14 -13.06 -12.29
C ILE A 573 -27.63 -14.15 -11.34
N SER A 574 -26.94 -13.74 -10.26
CA SER A 574 -26.40 -14.68 -9.27
C SER A 574 -26.34 -14.09 -7.86
N LEU A 575 -26.45 -14.97 -6.87
CA LEU A 575 -26.23 -14.67 -5.45
C LEU A 575 -25.23 -15.69 -4.89
N GLU A 576 -24.19 -15.21 -4.23
CA GLU A 576 -23.14 -16.06 -3.66
C GLU A 576 -22.76 -15.63 -2.23
N GLU A 577 -22.72 -16.61 -1.31
CA GLU A 577 -22.22 -16.44 0.05
C GLU A 577 -20.95 -17.27 0.25
N TYR A 578 -19.99 -16.72 0.99
CA TYR A 578 -18.68 -17.33 1.17
C TYR A 578 -18.43 -17.74 2.60
N TYR A 579 -17.63 -18.79 2.77
CA TYR A 579 -16.94 -19.05 4.03
C TYR A 579 -15.85 -18.01 4.27
N PRO A 580 -15.44 -17.76 5.53
CA PRO A 580 -14.50 -16.69 5.85
C PRO A 580 -13.18 -16.71 5.07
N TYR A 581 -12.67 -17.89 4.76
CA TYR A 581 -11.41 -18.07 4.02
C TYR A 581 -11.60 -18.31 2.51
N GLY A 582 -12.80 -18.10 1.95
CA GLY A 582 -13.00 -17.96 0.51
C GLY A 582 -13.65 -19.13 -0.23
N GLY A 583 -13.99 -20.22 0.43
CA GLY A 583 -14.85 -21.24 -0.17
C GLY A 583 -16.30 -20.74 -0.29
N THR A 584 -17.09 -21.29 -1.22
CA THR A 584 -18.49 -20.92 -1.45
C THR A 584 -19.42 -21.74 -0.57
N ALA A 585 -20.28 -21.09 0.21
CA ALA A 585 -21.31 -21.71 1.04
C ALA A 585 -22.66 -21.80 0.29
N VAL A 586 -23.01 -20.77 -0.46
CA VAL A 586 -24.23 -20.68 -1.28
C VAL A 586 -23.86 -20.10 -2.63
N TRP A 587 -24.34 -20.70 -3.72
CA TRP A 587 -24.25 -20.09 -5.04
C TRP A 587 -25.54 -20.39 -5.84
N LEU A 588 -26.42 -19.41 -5.85
CA LEU A 588 -27.65 -19.43 -6.60
C LEU A 588 -27.47 -18.70 -7.92
N VAL A 589 -28.02 -19.27 -9.00
CA VAL A 589 -27.86 -18.74 -10.36
C VAL A 589 -29.20 -18.73 -11.09
N ARG A 590 -29.36 -17.80 -12.03
CA ARG A 590 -30.52 -17.72 -12.91
C ARG A 590 -30.48 -18.84 -13.98
N ASN A 591 -29.29 -19.04 -14.56
CA ASN A 591 -28.98 -20.15 -15.46
C ASN A 591 -27.47 -20.44 -15.42
N ASP A 592 -27.11 -21.66 -15.86
CA ASP A 592 -25.73 -22.13 -15.81
C ASP A 592 -24.81 -21.41 -16.81
N VAL A 593 -25.32 -21.04 -17.98
CA VAL A 593 -24.52 -20.35 -19.03
C VAL A 593 -24.04 -18.99 -18.56
N GLU A 594 -24.92 -18.18 -17.96
CA GLU A 594 -24.50 -16.89 -17.38
C GLU A 594 -23.51 -17.06 -16.24
N ALA A 595 -23.66 -18.14 -15.46
CA ALA A 595 -22.77 -18.39 -14.32
C ALA A 595 -21.32 -18.72 -14.74
N ASP A 596 -21.09 -19.25 -15.94
CA ASP A 596 -19.76 -19.56 -16.47
C ASP A 596 -18.90 -18.31 -16.66
N TYR A 597 -19.54 -17.14 -16.85
CA TYR A 597 -18.84 -15.86 -17.00
C TYR A 597 -18.57 -15.14 -15.68
N LYS A 598 -18.92 -15.71 -14.52
CA LYS A 598 -18.58 -15.18 -13.20
C LYS A 598 -17.20 -15.68 -12.76
N THR A 599 -16.16 -14.94 -13.09
CA THR A 599 -14.78 -15.26 -12.72
C THR A 599 -14.31 -14.54 -11.44
N ILE A 600 -14.82 -13.34 -11.18
CA ILE A 600 -14.47 -12.54 -10.00
C ILE A 600 -15.39 -12.91 -8.83
N ARG A 601 -14.79 -13.35 -7.71
CA ARG A 601 -15.55 -13.96 -6.59
C ARG A 601 -15.09 -13.44 -5.23
N TYR A 602 -14.53 -14.32 -4.37
CA TYR A 602 -14.07 -13.97 -3.02
C TYR A 602 -13.04 -12.86 -3.02
N SER A 603 -13.18 -11.90 -2.08
CA SER A 603 -12.31 -10.72 -1.92
C SER A 603 -12.14 -9.89 -3.21
N GLY A 604 -13.07 -10.09 -4.18
CA GLY A 604 -13.02 -9.42 -5.45
C GLY A 604 -11.91 -9.88 -6.38
N LYS A 605 -11.47 -11.12 -6.23
CA LYS A 605 -10.37 -11.71 -6.99
C LYS A 605 -10.86 -12.73 -7.99
N GLU A 606 -10.09 -12.91 -9.07
CA GLU A 606 -10.34 -13.93 -10.06
C GLU A 606 -10.06 -15.31 -9.46
N LEU A 607 -11.04 -16.21 -9.59
CA LEU A 607 -10.87 -17.64 -9.31
C LEU A 607 -10.46 -18.34 -10.60
N ASP A 608 -9.26 -18.87 -10.63
CA ASP A 608 -8.75 -19.65 -11.75
C ASP A 608 -9.33 -21.08 -11.74
N ALA A 609 -9.25 -21.81 -12.87
CA ALA A 609 -9.75 -23.19 -12.97
C ALA A 609 -8.99 -24.16 -12.03
N THR A 610 -7.80 -23.78 -11.59
CA THR A 610 -7.03 -24.45 -10.53
C THR A 610 -7.67 -24.39 -9.15
N GLY A 611 -8.70 -23.57 -8.95
CA GLY A 611 -9.30 -23.27 -7.65
C GLY A 611 -8.52 -22.25 -6.82
N LEU A 612 -7.44 -21.68 -7.35
CA LEU A 612 -6.66 -20.64 -6.71
C LEU A 612 -7.22 -19.24 -7.02
N TYR A 613 -7.11 -18.32 -6.05
CA TYR A 613 -7.41 -16.92 -6.29
C TYR A 613 -6.14 -16.14 -6.65
N TYR A 614 -6.19 -15.38 -7.74
CA TYR A 614 -5.10 -14.49 -8.16
C TYR A 614 -5.22 -13.13 -7.51
N TYR A 615 -4.22 -12.73 -6.70
CA TYR A 615 -4.21 -11.46 -5.99
C TYR A 615 -3.27 -10.40 -6.58
N GLY A 616 -2.57 -10.71 -7.66
CA GLY A 616 -1.52 -9.87 -8.25
C GLY A 616 -0.15 -10.48 -8.00
N HIS A 617 0.47 -10.19 -6.86
CA HIS A 617 1.81 -10.69 -6.55
C HIS A 617 1.82 -12.13 -6.01
N ARG A 618 0.70 -12.66 -5.52
CA ARG A 618 0.60 -14.02 -4.98
C ARG A 618 -0.70 -14.72 -5.41
N TYR A 619 -0.67 -16.05 -5.30
CA TYR A 619 -1.85 -16.91 -5.41
C TYR A 619 -2.29 -17.39 -4.03
N TYR A 620 -3.59 -17.37 -3.79
CA TYR A 620 -4.21 -17.75 -2.55
C TYR A 620 -4.95 -19.07 -2.65
N GLN A 621 -4.73 -19.95 -1.68
CA GLN A 621 -5.32 -21.28 -1.57
C GLN A 621 -6.45 -21.26 -0.53
N PRO A 622 -7.73 -21.16 -0.94
CA PRO A 622 -8.84 -20.90 -0.02
C PRO A 622 -9.15 -22.05 0.93
N TRP A 623 -8.92 -23.31 0.53
CA TRP A 623 -9.17 -24.47 1.38
C TRP A 623 -8.13 -24.63 2.49
N CYS A 624 -6.93 -24.14 2.31
CA CYS A 624 -5.88 -24.13 3.32
C CYS A 624 -5.77 -22.79 4.07
N GLY A 625 -6.47 -21.75 3.60
CA GLY A 625 -6.47 -20.44 4.23
C GLY A 625 -5.11 -19.75 4.22
N ARG A 626 -4.26 -19.99 3.17
CA ARG A 626 -2.90 -19.47 3.13
C ARG A 626 -2.39 -19.16 1.73
N TRP A 627 -1.31 -18.40 1.67
CA TRP A 627 -0.60 -18.10 0.46
C TRP A 627 0.20 -19.29 -0.06
N LEU A 628 0.31 -19.41 -1.39
CA LEU A 628 1.04 -20.48 -2.08
C LEU A 628 2.55 -20.25 -2.07
N SER A 629 3.00 -19.02 -1.90
CA SER A 629 4.39 -18.59 -1.86
C SER A 629 4.66 -17.65 -0.70
N ALA A 630 5.93 -17.56 -0.30
CA ALA A 630 6.39 -16.60 0.70
C ALA A 630 6.12 -15.16 0.23
N ASP A 631 5.87 -14.24 1.17
CA ASP A 631 5.56 -12.84 0.87
C ASP A 631 6.73 -12.13 0.19
N PRO A 632 6.58 -11.62 -1.06
CA PRO A 632 7.63 -10.82 -1.71
C PRO A 632 7.90 -9.50 -0.98
N GLY A 633 6.91 -8.95 -0.26
CA GLY A 633 7.06 -7.78 0.61
C GLY A 633 7.84 -8.06 1.90
N GLY A 634 8.24 -9.32 2.14
CA GLY A 634 8.97 -9.74 3.34
C GLY A 634 8.12 -9.67 4.61
N THR A 635 8.63 -9.03 5.66
CA THR A 635 8.00 -9.03 6.98
C THR A 635 6.92 -7.95 7.19
N VAL A 636 6.34 -7.40 6.13
CA VAL A 636 5.31 -6.33 6.20
C VAL A 636 4.08 -6.76 7.01
N ASP A 637 3.66 -8.04 6.88
CA ASP A 637 2.55 -8.65 7.64
C ASP A 637 3.01 -9.53 8.81
N GLY A 638 4.27 -9.42 9.24
CA GLY A 638 4.84 -10.18 10.33
C GLY A 638 5.83 -11.25 9.88
N LEU A 639 6.19 -12.16 10.80
CA LEU A 639 7.28 -13.10 10.60
C LEU A 639 6.88 -14.41 9.89
N ASN A 640 5.57 -14.68 9.75
CA ASN A 640 5.04 -15.79 8.98
C ASN A 640 4.66 -15.32 7.59
N LEU A 641 5.48 -15.63 6.60
CA LEU A 641 5.33 -15.12 5.23
C LEU A 641 4.20 -15.78 4.41
N PHE A 642 3.50 -16.78 4.97
CA PHE A 642 2.41 -17.51 4.30
C PHE A 642 1.02 -17.22 4.88
N ARG A 643 0.95 -16.45 5.97
CA ARG A 643 -0.29 -16.18 6.69
C ARG A 643 -1.19 -15.23 5.92
N MET A 644 -2.46 -15.58 5.71
CA MET A 644 -3.45 -14.70 5.08
C MET A 644 -4.04 -13.72 6.11
N THR A 645 -3.94 -12.42 5.84
CA THR A 645 -4.65 -11.34 6.55
C THR A 645 -4.68 -11.48 8.07
N ARG A 646 -3.54 -11.82 8.68
CA ARG A 646 -3.39 -12.01 10.14
C ARG A 646 -4.36 -13.03 10.74
N ASN A 647 -4.82 -14.01 9.96
CA ASN A 647 -5.86 -14.98 10.33
C ASN A 647 -7.22 -14.33 10.69
N ASN A 648 -7.50 -13.13 10.19
CA ASN A 648 -8.76 -12.43 10.35
C ASN A 648 -9.22 -11.80 9.01
N PRO A 649 -9.68 -12.62 8.06
CA PRO A 649 -10.06 -12.16 6.72
C PRO A 649 -11.36 -11.35 6.69
N LEU A 650 -12.05 -11.22 7.83
CA LEU A 650 -13.24 -10.38 7.97
C LEU A 650 -12.88 -8.92 8.24
N LYS A 651 -11.82 -8.70 9.04
CA LYS A 651 -11.33 -7.36 9.38
C LYS A 651 -10.33 -6.82 8.37
N TYR A 652 -9.42 -7.67 7.91
CA TYR A 652 -8.33 -7.29 7.00
C TYR A 652 -8.63 -7.74 5.57
N GLN A 653 -8.15 -6.95 4.62
CA GLN A 653 -8.18 -7.25 3.19
C GLN A 653 -6.78 -7.06 2.62
N ASP A 654 -6.35 -7.99 1.80
CA ASP A 654 -5.17 -7.84 0.96
C ASP A 654 -5.62 -7.50 -0.46
N ASN A 655 -5.15 -6.36 -1.00
CA ASN A 655 -5.61 -5.89 -2.31
C ASN A 655 -4.75 -6.37 -3.47
N ASP A 656 -3.49 -6.66 -3.22
CA ASP A 656 -2.48 -6.96 -4.24
C ASP A 656 -1.64 -8.20 -3.94
N GLY A 657 -1.84 -8.84 -2.80
CA GLY A 657 -1.07 -9.98 -2.36
C GLY A 657 0.25 -9.60 -1.68
N LEU A 658 0.38 -8.40 -1.10
CA LEU A 658 1.57 -7.93 -0.38
C LEU A 658 1.28 -7.49 1.05
N ASN A 659 0.19 -6.73 1.28
CA ASN A 659 -0.03 -6.08 2.56
C ASN A 659 -1.50 -6.05 2.98
N PRO A 660 -1.88 -6.73 4.06
CA PRO A 660 -3.24 -6.67 4.58
C PRO A 660 -3.55 -5.31 5.19
N ILE A 661 -4.63 -4.70 4.73
CA ILE A 661 -5.14 -3.41 5.17
C ILE A 661 -6.36 -3.63 6.06
N ASP A 662 -6.41 -2.96 7.23
CA ASP A 662 -7.63 -2.92 8.05
C ASP A 662 -8.74 -2.20 7.27
N ARG A 663 -9.85 -2.89 7.00
CA ARG A 663 -10.94 -2.41 6.13
C ARG A 663 -11.61 -1.15 6.66
N VAL A 664 -11.70 -1.01 7.98
CA VAL A 664 -12.31 0.17 8.61
C VAL A 664 -11.35 1.34 8.63
N VAL A 665 -10.09 1.09 9.03
CA VAL A 665 -9.05 2.11 9.17
C VAL A 665 -8.38 2.41 7.83
N GLY A 666 -8.14 1.37 7.03
CA GLY A 666 -7.40 1.47 5.76
C GLY A 666 -8.12 2.31 4.72
N TYR A 667 -9.44 2.18 4.58
CA TYR A 667 -10.23 3.00 3.66
C TYR A 667 -10.10 4.49 3.97
N TYR A 668 -10.28 4.86 5.23
CA TYR A 668 -10.17 6.24 5.68
C TYR A 668 -8.72 6.76 5.62
N GLN A 669 -7.74 5.93 5.98
CA GLN A 669 -6.31 6.28 5.92
C GLN A 669 -5.81 6.36 4.47
N GLN A 670 -6.12 5.41 3.61
CA GLN A 670 -5.72 5.46 2.18
C GLN A 670 -6.30 6.68 1.48
N TYR A 671 -7.61 6.94 1.62
CA TYR A 671 -8.24 8.12 1.03
C TYR A 671 -7.63 9.42 1.58
N ASN A 672 -7.45 9.48 2.90
CA ASN A 672 -6.86 10.66 3.53
C ASN A 672 -5.37 10.82 3.20
N ASN A 673 -4.61 9.73 3.06
CA ASN A 673 -3.21 9.76 2.67
C ASN A 673 -3.05 10.11 1.19
N TYR A 674 -3.85 9.53 0.30
CA TYR A 674 -3.89 9.90 -1.12
C TYR A 674 -4.22 11.39 -1.29
N ARG A 675 -5.26 11.87 -0.63
CA ARG A 675 -5.65 13.29 -0.67
C ARG A 675 -4.60 14.20 -0.03
N ALA A 676 -3.92 13.75 1.04
CA ALA A 676 -2.84 14.50 1.65
C ALA A 676 -1.60 14.52 0.76
N LYS A 677 -1.23 13.39 0.14
CA LYS A 677 -0.12 13.29 -0.82
C LYS A 677 -0.37 14.18 -2.03
N SER A 678 -1.56 14.09 -2.65
CA SER A 678 -1.94 14.93 -3.80
C SER A 678 -1.90 16.42 -3.49
N ARG A 679 -2.46 16.84 -2.33
CA ARG A 679 -2.42 18.24 -1.91
C ARG A 679 -1.03 18.72 -1.51
N ALA A 680 -0.23 17.87 -0.89
CA ALA A 680 1.16 18.16 -0.61
C ALA A 680 1.94 18.32 -1.92
N ASN A 681 1.73 17.42 -2.88
CA ASN A 681 2.35 17.52 -4.20
C ASN A 681 2.07 18.88 -4.87
N GLN A 682 0.82 19.35 -4.83
CA GLN A 682 0.48 20.71 -5.33
C GLN A 682 1.29 21.81 -4.63
N SER A 683 1.52 21.71 -3.30
CA SER A 683 2.32 22.68 -2.57
C SER A 683 3.78 22.72 -3.06
N TYR A 684 4.35 21.54 -3.32
CA TYR A 684 5.72 21.43 -3.84
C TYR A 684 5.84 21.86 -5.30
N GLN A 685 4.84 21.59 -6.12
CA GLN A 685 4.76 22.11 -7.51
C GLN A 685 4.72 23.64 -7.53
N ILE A 686 3.95 24.28 -6.65
CA ILE A 686 3.93 25.74 -6.52
C ILE A 686 5.29 26.25 -6.04
N MET A 687 5.89 25.62 -5.04
CA MET A 687 7.20 25.97 -4.50
C MET A 687 8.28 25.89 -5.58
N SER A 688 8.27 24.86 -6.43
CA SER A 688 9.26 24.67 -7.51
C SER A 688 9.27 25.79 -8.55
N LEU A 689 8.20 26.58 -8.67
CA LEU A 689 8.12 27.74 -9.54
C LEU A 689 8.86 28.97 -8.98
N GLY A 690 9.43 28.89 -7.78
CA GLY A 690 10.20 29.97 -7.17
C GLY A 690 11.60 30.07 -7.79
N GLU A 691 12.08 31.28 -8.08
CA GLU A 691 13.39 31.53 -8.70
C GLU A 691 14.57 30.99 -7.88
N ARG A 692 14.41 30.88 -6.56
CA ARG A 692 15.43 30.35 -5.63
C ARG A 692 15.70 28.86 -5.75
N TRP A 693 14.77 28.12 -6.36
CA TRP A 693 14.87 26.67 -6.54
C TRP A 693 15.32 26.26 -7.95
N LEU A 694 15.79 27.23 -8.75
CA LEU A 694 16.33 26.96 -10.07
C LEU A 694 17.78 26.49 -9.96
N ASP A 695 18.13 25.54 -10.80
CA ASP A 695 19.55 25.21 -11.01
C ASP A 695 20.24 26.34 -11.80
N ASN A 696 21.23 26.96 -11.21
CA ASN A 696 21.97 28.09 -11.80
C ASN A 696 22.61 27.74 -13.15
N ASN A 697 22.84 26.48 -13.44
CA ASN A 697 23.47 26.02 -14.69
C ASN A 697 22.47 25.66 -15.81
N SER A 698 21.22 25.38 -15.48
CA SER A 698 20.24 24.88 -16.46
C SER A 698 18.93 25.67 -16.53
N TYR A 699 18.70 26.64 -15.68
CA TYR A 699 17.43 27.39 -15.54
C TYR A 699 16.21 26.47 -15.32
N ARG A 700 16.40 25.27 -14.78
CA ARG A 700 15.34 24.32 -14.47
C ARG A 700 15.11 24.25 -12.97
N PRO A 701 13.87 23.98 -12.50
CA PRO A 701 13.64 23.68 -11.11
C PRO A 701 14.45 22.42 -10.69
N VAL A 702 15.09 22.47 -9.54
CA VAL A 702 15.83 21.32 -8.98
C VAL A 702 14.89 20.18 -8.60
N PHE A 703 13.64 20.52 -8.29
CA PHE A 703 12.54 19.58 -8.11
C PHE A 703 11.27 20.14 -8.77
N ASN A 704 10.35 19.27 -9.18
CA ASN A 704 9.08 19.67 -9.80
C ASN A 704 7.84 19.10 -9.11
N ASN A 705 8.02 18.21 -8.17
CA ASN A 705 6.95 17.58 -7.41
C ASN A 705 7.44 17.07 -6.04
N LEU A 706 6.53 16.48 -5.28
CA LEU A 706 6.79 15.92 -3.96
C LEU A 706 7.90 14.84 -3.97
N GLU A 707 7.88 13.92 -4.93
CA GLU A 707 8.82 12.80 -4.99
C GLU A 707 10.22 13.26 -5.33
N THR A 708 10.38 14.12 -6.33
CA THR A 708 11.67 14.70 -6.71
C THR A 708 12.22 15.61 -5.62
N PHE A 709 11.36 16.31 -4.87
CA PHE A 709 11.76 17.08 -3.71
C PHE A 709 12.35 16.18 -2.61
N PHE A 710 11.67 15.09 -2.26
CA PHE A 710 12.19 14.18 -1.23
C PHE A 710 13.43 13.42 -1.69
N ALA A 711 13.57 13.07 -2.96
CA ALA A 711 14.82 12.54 -3.50
C ALA A 711 15.98 13.52 -3.27
N HIS A 712 15.77 14.81 -3.55
CA HIS A 712 16.76 15.85 -3.30
C HIS A 712 17.09 16.01 -1.80
N THR A 713 16.11 15.91 -0.89
CA THR A 713 16.41 15.94 0.57
C THR A 713 17.26 14.76 1.02
N GLN A 714 17.13 13.60 0.39
CA GLN A 714 18.00 12.44 0.64
C GLN A 714 19.43 12.69 0.13
N GLU A 715 19.58 13.33 -1.02
CA GLU A 715 20.90 13.76 -1.52
C GLU A 715 21.57 14.72 -0.53
N ASN A 716 20.82 15.68 0.03
CA ASN A 716 21.33 16.58 1.07
C ASN A 716 21.80 15.83 2.32
N MET A 717 21.08 14.75 2.72
CA MET A 717 21.51 13.90 3.84
C MET A 717 22.82 13.16 3.52
N VAL A 718 22.97 12.67 2.31
CA VAL A 718 24.23 12.04 1.87
C VAL A 718 25.37 13.06 1.86
N GLN A 719 25.13 14.26 1.34
CA GLN A 719 26.13 15.32 1.27
C GLN A 719 26.64 15.74 2.66
N ILE A 720 25.73 15.97 3.62
CA ILE A 720 26.17 16.36 4.99
C ILE A 720 26.92 15.23 5.69
N ARG A 721 26.49 13.98 5.53
CA ARG A 721 27.21 12.81 6.06
C ARG A 721 28.59 12.67 5.46
N THR A 722 28.73 12.86 4.16
CA THR A 722 30.02 12.80 3.45
C THR A 722 30.95 13.95 3.89
N LYS A 723 30.40 15.19 4.05
CA LYS A 723 31.16 16.35 4.49
C LYS A 723 31.70 16.17 5.91
N VAL A 724 30.86 15.68 6.82
CA VAL A 724 31.23 15.43 8.21
C VAL A 724 32.17 14.21 8.33
N GLY A 725 32.01 13.19 7.49
CA GLY A 725 32.85 11.98 7.51
C GLY A 725 32.70 11.20 8.82
N ASP A 726 33.79 10.59 9.27
CA ASP A 726 33.82 9.82 10.53
C ASP A 726 33.73 10.76 11.73
N LEU A 727 32.82 10.41 12.65
CA LEU A 727 32.64 11.12 13.90
C LEU A 727 33.61 10.62 14.95
N SER A 728 34.21 11.54 15.72
CA SER A 728 34.90 11.21 16.98
C SER A 728 33.91 10.61 18.01
N ASP A 729 34.42 10.09 19.11
CA ASP A 729 33.54 9.51 20.16
C ASP A 729 32.68 10.61 20.82
N ASP A 730 33.24 11.82 21.02
CA ASP A 730 32.53 12.97 21.58
C ASP A 730 31.42 13.44 20.61
N GLU A 731 31.73 13.57 19.33
CA GLU A 731 30.78 13.95 18.27
C GLU A 731 29.66 12.94 18.15
N ARG A 732 29.98 11.64 18.22
CA ARG A 732 28.99 10.55 18.20
C ARG A 732 28.07 10.61 19.42
N GLY A 733 28.65 10.82 20.61
CA GLY A 733 27.91 11.05 21.86
C GLY A 733 26.96 12.23 21.76
N PHE A 734 27.42 13.35 21.19
CA PHE A 734 26.59 14.53 20.94
C PHE A 734 25.43 14.23 19.98
N VAL A 735 25.69 13.64 18.83
CA VAL A 735 24.64 13.30 17.84
C VAL A 735 23.61 12.36 18.43
N ASP A 736 24.05 11.34 19.17
CA ASP A 736 23.15 10.38 19.84
C ASP A 736 22.25 11.04 20.89
N ASN A 737 22.76 11.98 21.66
CA ASN A 737 21.99 12.72 22.65
C ASN A 737 21.03 13.73 21.98
N PHE A 738 21.51 14.44 20.97
CA PHE A 738 20.71 15.43 20.24
C PHE A 738 19.51 14.79 19.52
N THR A 739 19.67 13.64 18.88
CA THR A 739 18.60 12.97 18.16
C THR A 739 17.49 12.44 19.05
N LYS A 740 17.73 12.26 20.34
CA LYS A 740 16.74 11.84 21.35
C LYS A 740 15.92 12.97 21.95
N LEU A 741 16.25 14.24 21.65
CA LEU A 741 15.55 15.39 22.20
C LEU A 741 14.07 15.41 21.80
N ASP A 742 13.19 15.80 22.72
CA ASP A 742 11.75 15.99 22.47
C ASP A 742 11.54 17.40 21.90
N PHE A 743 11.43 17.47 20.56
CA PHE A 743 11.24 18.70 19.82
C PHE A 743 9.79 19.19 19.88
N THR A 744 9.61 20.49 19.86
CA THR A 744 8.33 21.18 19.76
C THR A 744 8.28 22.09 18.54
N LEU A 745 7.09 22.22 17.96
CA LEU A 745 6.78 23.19 16.93
C LEU A 745 6.17 24.45 17.60
N LEU A 746 6.75 25.59 17.33
CA LEU A 746 6.37 26.89 17.86
C LEU A 746 5.73 27.73 16.77
N HIS A 747 4.50 28.21 16.98
CA HIS A 747 3.82 29.08 16.03
C HIS A 747 3.32 30.34 16.77
N PHE A 748 3.70 31.50 16.24
CA PHE A 748 3.29 32.80 16.79
C PHE A 748 2.14 33.39 15.97
N SER A 749 1.14 33.97 16.61
CA SER A 749 0.04 34.65 15.92
C SER A 749 -0.70 35.60 16.89
N ASP A 750 -1.27 36.70 16.36
CA ASP A 750 -2.20 37.56 17.05
C ASP A 750 -3.60 36.95 17.17
N GLN A 751 -3.91 35.92 16.39
CA GLN A 751 -5.21 35.26 16.36
C GLN A 751 -5.31 34.16 17.41
N GLN A 752 -6.47 34.02 18.05
CA GLN A 752 -6.76 32.88 18.93
C GLN A 752 -7.26 31.68 18.13
N PHE A 753 -6.44 30.62 18.02
CA PHE A 753 -6.76 29.42 17.23
C PHE A 753 -7.30 28.24 18.05
N LEU A 754 -7.28 28.30 19.40
CA LEU A 754 -7.68 27.17 20.23
C LEU A 754 -9.20 26.97 20.21
N LYS A 755 -9.58 25.74 19.86
CA LYS A 755 -10.93 25.22 20.00
C LYS A 755 -11.06 24.43 21.31
N PRO A 756 -12.30 24.05 21.75
CA PRO A 756 -12.47 23.16 22.90
C PRO A 756 -11.54 21.94 22.83
N HIS A 757 -11.06 21.49 23.99
CA HIS A 757 -10.07 20.41 24.15
C HIS A 757 -8.67 20.73 23.61
N ASN A 758 -8.26 21.99 23.61
CA ASN A 758 -6.92 22.44 23.17
C ASN A 758 -6.56 22.07 21.74
N ARG A 759 -7.56 21.98 20.85
CA ARG A 759 -7.32 21.69 19.43
C ARG A 759 -7.06 22.97 18.63
N ALA A 760 -5.95 23.00 17.90
CA ALA A 760 -5.59 24.07 16.98
C ALA A 760 -5.55 23.60 15.52
N THR A 761 -5.80 24.52 14.59
CA THR A 761 -5.60 24.26 13.16
C THR A 761 -4.77 25.40 12.56
N PHE A 762 -3.51 25.12 12.29
CA PHE A 762 -2.59 26.05 11.62
C PHE A 762 -2.75 25.87 10.10
N ARG A 763 -2.87 26.94 9.35
CA ARG A 763 -3.11 26.92 7.90
C ARG A 763 -2.05 27.74 7.17
N SER A 764 -1.73 27.32 5.93
CA SER A 764 -0.96 28.14 5.00
C SER A 764 -1.73 29.41 4.63
N ARG A 765 -0.99 30.42 4.14
CA ARG A 765 -1.59 31.69 3.67
C ARG A 765 -2.67 31.44 2.62
N ASN A 766 -2.39 30.57 1.63
CA ASN A 766 -3.35 30.23 0.58
C ASN A 766 -4.66 29.60 1.13
N GLU A 767 -4.56 28.74 2.15
CA GLU A 767 -5.73 28.15 2.80
C GLU A 767 -6.54 29.19 3.62
N LEU A 768 -5.88 30.21 4.17
CA LEU A 768 -6.56 31.30 4.88
C LEU A 768 -7.30 32.23 3.91
N ILE A 769 -6.69 32.57 2.79
CA ILE A 769 -7.32 33.39 1.74
C ILE A 769 -8.52 32.66 1.13
N LYS A 770 -8.39 31.39 0.76
CA LYS A 770 -9.47 30.58 0.23
C LYS A 770 -10.69 30.47 1.17
N LYS A 771 -10.48 30.64 2.48
CA LYS A 771 -11.56 30.61 3.48
C LYS A 771 -12.12 31.98 3.83
N GLY A 772 -11.63 33.05 3.20
CA GLY A 772 -12.02 34.41 3.50
C GLY A 772 -11.62 34.89 4.90
N ILE A 773 -10.64 34.23 5.51
CA ILE A 773 -10.12 34.58 6.86
C ILE A 773 -9.07 35.68 6.74
N LEU A 774 -8.33 35.70 5.63
CA LEU A 774 -7.29 36.67 5.33
C LEU A 774 -7.53 37.27 3.93
N SER A 775 -7.40 38.60 3.78
CA SER A 775 -7.41 39.22 2.46
C SER A 775 -6.05 39.01 1.75
N ALA A 776 -6.04 39.10 0.43
CA ALA A 776 -4.80 38.97 -0.34
C ALA A 776 -3.77 40.07 0.00
N CYS A 777 -4.22 41.20 0.56
CA CYS A 777 -3.39 42.38 0.89
C CYS A 777 -2.92 42.37 2.37
N GLU A 778 -3.58 41.60 3.23
CA GLU A 778 -3.23 41.50 4.66
C GLU A 778 -2.29 40.33 4.89
N THR A 779 -1.03 40.59 5.13
CA THR A 779 -0.06 39.49 5.31
C THR A 779 1.22 39.95 5.97
N ASN A 780 1.70 39.11 6.91
CA ASN A 780 3.05 39.21 7.46
C ASN A 780 4.04 38.39 6.58
N THR A 781 3.57 37.84 5.46
CA THR A 781 4.39 37.11 4.50
C THR A 781 5.17 38.10 3.64
N THR A 782 6.48 37.99 3.57
CA THR A 782 7.30 38.91 2.82
C THR A 782 7.07 38.77 1.31
N PRO A 783 7.31 39.81 0.50
CA PRO A 783 7.29 39.71 -0.97
C PRO A 783 8.20 38.60 -1.49
N SER A 784 9.32 38.33 -0.83
CA SER A 784 10.26 37.25 -1.19
C SER A 784 9.65 35.86 -1.04
N ASP A 785 8.85 35.60 0.01
CA ASP A 785 8.14 34.31 0.15
C ASP A 785 7.12 34.08 -0.96
N VAL A 786 6.49 35.15 -1.43
CA VAL A 786 5.47 35.11 -2.48
C VAL A 786 6.10 34.94 -3.86
N LEU A 787 7.15 35.69 -4.15
CA LEU A 787 7.73 35.78 -5.49
C LEU A 787 8.90 34.82 -5.71
N ASN A 788 9.88 34.84 -4.80
CA ASN A 788 11.15 34.12 -4.99
C ASN A 788 11.11 32.67 -4.48
N LEU A 789 10.42 32.40 -3.35
CA LEU A 789 10.36 31.09 -2.74
C LEU A 789 9.06 30.32 -3.06
N LYS A 790 7.98 31.04 -3.37
CA LYS A 790 6.64 30.43 -3.62
C LYS A 790 6.15 29.51 -2.49
N THR A 791 6.53 29.78 -1.23
CA THR A 791 6.20 28.97 -0.04
C THR A 791 4.86 29.31 0.59
N VAL A 792 4.05 30.12 -0.04
CA VAL A 792 2.73 30.61 0.41
C VAL A 792 1.71 29.49 0.71
N ASP A 793 1.98 28.27 0.28
CA ASP A 793 1.12 27.11 0.48
C ASP A 793 1.54 26.22 1.66
N PHE A 794 2.53 26.68 2.46
CA PHE A 794 3.04 26.02 3.66
C PHE A 794 2.68 26.80 4.93
N ALA A 795 2.46 26.06 6.03
CA ALA A 795 2.39 26.63 7.38
C ALA A 795 3.78 26.53 8.04
N PHE A 796 4.27 27.61 8.59
CA PHE A 796 5.61 27.73 9.14
C PHE A 796 5.61 27.54 10.65
N PHE A 797 6.63 26.83 11.16
CA PHE A 797 6.86 26.61 12.59
C PHE A 797 8.34 26.74 12.90
N SER A 798 8.70 27.47 13.96
CA SER A 798 10.04 27.40 14.52
C SER A 798 10.20 26.13 15.35
N LEU A 799 11.41 25.59 15.40
CA LEU A 799 11.74 24.45 16.25
C LEU A 799 12.22 24.93 17.63
N GLY A 800 11.78 24.25 18.68
CA GLY A 800 12.22 24.41 20.06
C GLY A 800 12.32 23.05 20.74
N ILE A 801 12.72 23.02 22.01
CA ILE A 801 12.83 21.81 22.82
C ILE A 801 11.78 21.87 23.95
N ARG A 802 11.14 20.75 24.26
CA ARG A 802 10.08 20.64 25.26
C ARG A 802 10.63 21.01 26.66
N GLY A 803 9.86 21.86 27.36
CA GLY A 803 10.22 22.29 28.73
C GLY A 803 11.13 23.50 28.79
N VAL A 804 11.72 23.94 27.68
CA VAL A 804 12.52 25.16 27.61
C VAL A 804 11.57 26.36 27.41
N ARG A 805 11.74 27.43 28.22
CA ARG A 805 11.07 28.70 27.97
C ARG A 805 11.66 29.36 26.73
N GLY A 806 11.10 29.01 25.58
CA GLY A 806 11.52 29.57 24.28
C GLY A 806 11.21 31.06 24.15
N LYS A 807 11.61 31.61 23.04
CA LYS A 807 11.49 33.01 22.61
C LYS A 807 10.18 33.68 23.09
N THR A 808 10.29 34.76 23.81
CA THR A 808 9.19 35.45 24.44
C THR A 808 8.49 36.46 23.53
N ARG A 809 9.01 36.74 22.32
CA ARG A 809 8.43 37.70 21.38
C ARG A 809 8.77 37.32 19.91
N SER A 810 7.79 37.45 19.04
CA SER A 810 7.95 37.35 17.59
C SER A 810 7.26 38.52 16.91
N GLU A 811 7.79 38.95 15.76
CA GLU A 811 7.12 39.91 14.87
C GLU A 811 5.78 39.40 14.32
N PHE A 812 5.48 38.11 14.53
CA PHE A 812 4.31 37.40 13.98
C PHE A 812 3.13 37.29 14.96
N GLY A 813 3.22 37.87 16.17
CA GLY A 813 2.12 37.98 17.12
C GLY A 813 2.42 37.63 18.57
N ASP A 814 1.48 37.96 19.46
CA ASP A 814 1.63 37.88 20.92
C ASP A 814 1.23 36.51 21.50
N ASN A 815 0.56 35.65 20.74
CA ASN A 815 0.17 34.32 21.21
C ASN A 815 1.16 33.28 20.67
N LEU A 816 1.82 32.56 21.58
CA LEU A 816 2.66 31.41 21.25
C LEU A 816 1.88 30.12 21.40
N TYR A 817 1.83 29.34 20.33
CA TYR A 817 1.26 27.99 20.30
C TYR A 817 2.39 26.96 20.27
N VAL A 818 2.38 26.03 21.21
CA VAL A 818 3.40 24.98 21.34
C VAL A 818 2.76 23.61 21.10
N THR A 819 3.35 22.80 20.20
CA THR A 819 2.90 21.45 19.89
C THR A 819 4.12 20.53 19.90
N SER A 820 4.05 19.37 20.60
CA SER A 820 5.10 18.37 20.57
C SER A 820 5.19 17.71 19.18
N VAL A 821 6.40 17.50 18.68
CA VAL A 821 6.65 16.79 17.42
C VAL A 821 6.20 15.34 17.54
N ASP A 822 6.40 14.69 18.68
CA ASP A 822 6.04 13.29 18.89
C ASP A 822 4.51 13.08 18.95
N ASP A 823 3.74 14.06 19.43
CA ASP A 823 2.28 14.04 19.43
C ASP A 823 1.64 14.15 18.05
N ILE A 824 2.39 14.59 17.04
CA ILE A 824 1.90 14.83 15.68
C ILE A 824 2.55 13.97 14.60
N THR A 825 3.46 13.06 14.97
CA THR A 825 4.19 12.18 14.02
C THR A 825 3.26 11.36 13.13
N GLY A 826 2.07 10.97 13.62
CA GLY A 826 1.03 10.27 12.86
C GLY A 826 0.12 11.17 12.02
N TYR A 827 0.32 12.50 12.06
CA TYR A 827 -0.55 13.41 11.31
C TYR A 827 -0.18 13.43 9.82
N LYS A 828 -1.18 13.22 8.98
CA LYS A 828 -1.01 12.95 7.54
C LYS A 828 -0.13 13.91 6.74
N TYR A 829 -0.10 15.21 7.10
CA TYR A 829 0.73 16.20 6.41
C TYR A 829 2.16 16.28 6.96
N MET A 830 2.43 15.76 8.16
CA MET A 830 3.79 15.73 8.72
C MET A 830 4.71 14.82 7.92
N ASN A 831 4.21 13.70 7.40
CA ASN A 831 4.99 12.82 6.52
C ASN A 831 5.45 13.51 5.21
N TYR A 832 4.82 14.65 4.87
CA TYR A 832 5.13 15.44 3.68
C TYR A 832 5.72 16.82 4.04
N SER A 833 6.16 17.00 5.27
CA SER A 833 6.81 18.25 5.72
C SER A 833 8.32 18.16 5.58
N HIS A 834 8.96 19.31 5.56
CA HIS A 834 10.42 19.41 5.53
C HIS A 834 10.92 20.48 6.48
N MET A 835 12.19 20.38 6.87
CA MET A 835 12.90 21.38 7.65
C MET A 835 13.85 22.17 6.74
N ALA A 836 13.81 23.48 6.86
CA ALA A 836 14.88 24.36 6.42
C ALA A 836 15.81 24.68 7.61
N ILE A 837 17.11 24.57 7.44
CA ILE A 837 18.08 24.79 8.53
C ILE A 837 18.05 26.23 9.04
N ASN A 838 17.81 27.19 8.16
CA ASN A 838 17.62 28.59 8.52
C ASN A 838 16.25 29.08 8.07
N ASP A 839 15.87 30.25 8.59
CA ASP A 839 14.74 30.99 8.03
C ASP A 839 14.96 31.09 6.51
N THR A 840 13.97 30.67 5.73
CA THR A 840 14.03 30.59 4.28
C THR A 840 14.39 31.91 3.58
N LEU A 841 14.34 33.03 4.32
CA LEU A 841 14.72 34.36 3.88
C LEU A 841 16.16 34.76 4.23
N ASP A 842 16.75 34.15 5.26
CA ASP A 842 18.06 34.51 5.80
C ASP A 842 19.09 33.41 5.53
N PHE A 843 19.71 33.46 4.38
CA PHE A 843 20.76 32.53 4.00
C PHE A 843 22.13 32.93 4.59
N TYR A 844 22.22 34.08 5.21
CA TYR A 844 23.45 34.57 5.87
C TYR A 844 23.22 34.68 7.37
N ARG A 845 24.30 34.45 8.14
CA ARG A 845 24.29 34.74 9.58
C ARG A 845 24.11 36.23 9.79
N ARG A 846 23.04 36.62 10.53
CA ARG A 846 22.81 38.03 10.88
C ARG A 846 23.92 38.56 11.82
N GLU A 847 24.16 39.88 11.79
CA GLU A 847 25.10 40.51 12.71
C GLU A 847 24.80 40.20 14.19
N THR A 848 23.53 40.06 14.57
CA THR A 848 23.12 39.66 15.90
C THR A 848 23.56 38.24 16.27
N ASP A 849 23.61 37.31 15.31
CA ASP A 849 24.05 35.96 15.56
C ASP A 849 25.56 35.87 15.70
N ILE A 850 26.30 36.68 14.94
CA ILE A 850 27.76 36.87 15.11
C ILE A 850 28.10 37.43 16.48
N LYS A 851 27.36 38.46 16.98
CA LYS A 851 27.53 38.99 18.32
C LYS A 851 27.30 37.93 19.40
N ARG A 852 26.33 37.05 19.23
CA ARG A 852 26.05 35.95 20.17
C ARG A 852 27.15 34.87 20.13
N LEU A 853 27.66 34.52 18.94
CA LEU A 853 28.77 33.61 18.79
C LEU A 853 30.05 34.17 19.46
N THR A 854 30.37 35.48 19.25
CA THR A 854 31.49 36.14 19.90
C THR A 854 31.32 36.18 21.42
N ALA A 855 30.11 36.41 21.94
CA ALA A 855 29.85 36.41 23.38
C ALA A 855 29.92 34.99 24.00
N ARG A 856 29.61 33.94 23.25
CA ARG A 856 29.70 32.54 23.70
C ARG A 856 31.13 31.99 23.64
N PHE A 857 31.92 32.40 22.63
CA PHE A 857 33.29 31.97 22.42
C PHE A 857 34.23 33.19 22.32
N PRO A 858 34.45 33.95 23.44
CA PRO A 858 35.17 35.21 23.41
C PRO A 858 36.65 35.04 23.03
N ASP A 859 37.23 33.91 23.40
CA ASP A 859 38.63 33.61 23.21
C ASP A 859 38.97 32.95 21.86
N ASP A 860 37.94 32.62 21.05
CA ASP A 860 38.09 31.95 19.74
C ASP A 860 37.69 32.88 18.58
N SER A 861 38.40 33.99 18.45
CA SER A 861 38.13 34.97 17.37
C SER A 861 38.32 34.40 15.97
N SER A 862 39.22 33.42 15.79
CA SER A 862 39.50 32.79 14.50
C SER A 862 38.38 31.82 14.12
N GLY A 863 37.89 31.00 15.05
CA GLY A 863 36.77 30.10 14.82
C GLY A 863 35.45 30.84 14.56
N VAL A 864 35.20 31.93 15.36
CA VAL A 864 34.04 32.79 15.10
C VAL A 864 34.13 33.50 13.75
N ALA A 865 35.33 33.89 13.29
CA ALA A 865 35.54 34.46 11.95
C ALA A 865 35.31 33.42 10.84
N ALA A 866 35.73 32.18 11.06
CA ALA A 866 35.47 31.08 10.15
C ALA A 866 33.95 30.79 10.03
N LEU A 867 33.22 30.72 11.16
CA LEU A 867 31.77 30.58 11.19
C LEU A 867 31.06 31.77 10.52
N LYS A 868 31.63 33.01 10.61
CA LYS A 868 31.08 34.19 9.92
C LYS A 868 31.20 34.05 8.39
N SER A 869 32.31 33.50 7.91
CA SER A 869 32.57 33.31 6.48
C SER A 869 31.86 32.08 5.91
N GLU A 870 31.37 31.20 6.78
CA GLU A 870 30.56 30.04 6.35
C GLU A 870 29.26 30.57 5.73
N THR A 871 29.20 30.57 4.41
CA THR A 871 27.95 30.76 3.69
C THR A 871 27.13 29.49 3.79
N ILE A 872 26.07 29.53 4.57
CA ILE A 872 25.18 28.35 4.81
C ILE A 872 24.50 27.91 3.52
N ALA A 873 24.55 28.68 2.48
CA ALA A 873 24.06 28.27 1.19
C ALA A 873 24.75 28.99 0.05
N GLU A 874 25.58 28.29 -0.65
CA GLU A 874 25.72 28.53 -2.09
C GLU A 874 24.35 28.27 -2.79
N SER A 875 23.43 27.50 -2.16
CA SER A 875 22.06 27.31 -2.60
C SER A 875 21.18 26.93 -1.40
N ALA A 876 20.07 27.63 -1.18
CA ALA A 876 19.07 27.35 -0.12
C ALA A 876 18.55 25.91 -0.16
N ILE A 877 18.52 25.29 -1.33
CA ILE A 877 18.02 23.94 -1.55
C ILE A 877 18.88 22.88 -0.85
N ASN A 878 20.18 23.12 -0.68
CA ASN A 878 21.10 22.19 -0.02
C ASN A 878 20.93 22.15 1.51
N THR A 879 20.04 22.99 2.06
CA THR A 879 19.73 23.06 3.49
C THR A 879 18.36 22.50 3.85
N LEU A 880 17.67 21.86 2.90
CA LEU A 880 16.35 21.27 3.09
C LEU A 880 16.45 19.78 3.44
N TYR A 881 15.74 19.35 4.48
CA TYR A 881 15.73 17.97 4.96
C TYR A 881 14.31 17.47 5.22
N SER A 882 14.06 16.17 5.01
CA SER A 882 12.76 15.58 5.28
C SER A 882 12.42 15.62 6.78
N PHE A 883 11.13 15.55 7.10
CA PHE A 883 10.69 15.42 8.50
C PHE A 883 11.26 14.18 9.21
N GLN A 884 11.56 13.12 8.47
CA GLN A 884 12.14 11.91 9.03
C GLN A 884 13.59 12.07 9.42
N ASP A 885 14.34 12.89 8.68
CA ASP A 885 15.78 13.05 8.82
C ASP A 885 16.21 14.30 9.61
N PHE A 886 15.28 15.21 9.94
CA PHE A 886 15.62 16.53 10.44
C PHE A 886 16.47 16.52 11.73
N ARG A 887 16.24 15.60 12.65
CA ARG A 887 17.02 15.51 13.90
C ARG A 887 18.48 15.20 13.61
N THR A 888 18.72 14.19 12.81
CA THR A 888 20.08 13.78 12.40
C THR A 888 20.74 14.86 11.56
N ALA A 889 20.02 15.45 10.61
CA ALA A 889 20.55 16.53 9.76
C ALA A 889 20.99 17.74 10.58
N LEU A 890 20.18 18.19 11.53
CA LEU A 890 20.49 19.34 12.38
C LEU A 890 21.67 19.04 13.30
N ALA A 891 21.74 17.85 13.89
CA ALA A 891 22.89 17.43 14.70
C ALA A 891 24.20 17.44 13.91
N LEU A 892 24.20 16.84 12.71
CA LEU A 892 25.39 16.81 11.84
C LEU A 892 25.82 18.19 11.35
N ARG A 893 24.87 19.08 11.09
CA ARG A 893 25.15 20.48 10.74
C ARG A 893 25.80 21.23 11.89
N ILE A 894 25.34 20.98 13.15
CA ILE A 894 26.01 21.58 14.32
C ILE A 894 27.43 21.05 14.48
N VAL A 895 27.65 19.75 14.28
CA VAL A 895 29.00 19.17 14.31
C VAL A 895 29.92 19.81 13.24
N ASP A 896 29.42 19.90 12.00
CA ASP A 896 30.14 20.53 10.89
C ASP A 896 30.56 21.96 11.23
N SER A 897 29.64 22.77 11.78
CA SER A 897 29.97 24.14 12.20
C SER A 897 30.91 24.19 13.43
N ALA A 898 30.72 23.29 14.40
CA ALA A 898 31.57 23.24 15.59
C ALA A 898 33.03 22.91 15.25
N ARG A 899 33.28 22.12 14.20
CA ARG A 899 34.64 21.80 13.70
C ARG A 899 35.43 23.02 13.21
N LEU A 900 34.76 24.15 12.98
CA LEU A 900 35.42 25.42 12.65
C LEU A 900 35.94 26.14 13.88
N LEU A 901 35.54 25.73 15.08
CA LEU A 901 35.99 26.30 16.36
C LEU A 901 37.32 25.67 16.80
N SER A 902 38.06 26.33 17.67
CA SER A 902 39.21 25.74 18.35
C SER A 902 38.83 24.64 19.32
N SER A 903 39.78 23.80 19.74
CA SER A 903 39.52 22.53 20.43
C SER A 903 38.72 22.67 21.73
N GLU A 904 38.93 23.67 22.54
CA GLU A 904 38.22 23.89 23.81
C GLU A 904 36.75 24.33 23.60
N PRO A 905 36.43 25.36 22.79
CA PRO A 905 35.09 25.69 22.36
C PRO A 905 34.36 24.54 21.66
N GLN A 906 35.03 23.77 20.82
CA GLN A 906 34.47 22.61 20.14
C GLN A 906 34.02 21.53 21.15
N LEU A 907 34.87 21.19 22.10
CA LEU A 907 34.54 20.22 23.16
C LEU A 907 33.34 20.69 23.99
N SER A 908 33.25 21.96 24.30
CA SER A 908 32.14 22.57 25.06
C SER A 908 30.79 22.44 24.34
N VAL A 909 30.79 22.37 23.02
CA VAL A 909 29.59 22.06 22.20
C VAL A 909 29.19 20.61 22.38
N TYR A 910 30.17 19.68 22.32
CA TYR A 910 29.87 18.24 22.38
C TYR A 910 29.49 17.75 23.78
N GLU A 911 29.93 18.42 24.83
CA GLU A 911 29.58 18.14 26.23
C GLU A 911 28.17 18.67 26.61
N THR A 912 27.45 19.29 25.70
CA THR A 912 26.10 19.79 25.95
C THR A 912 25.15 18.68 26.38
N SER A 913 24.50 18.81 27.54
CA SER A 913 23.72 17.74 28.18
C SER A 913 22.31 18.14 28.62
N THR A 914 21.99 19.44 28.73
CA THR A 914 20.69 19.91 29.18
C THR A 914 19.83 20.44 28.03
N ASN A 915 18.50 20.33 28.16
CA ASN A 915 17.55 20.83 27.15
C ASN A 915 17.74 22.32 26.88
N ASP A 916 17.94 23.13 27.93
CA ASP A 916 18.19 24.58 27.80
C ASP A 916 19.49 24.87 27.01
N SER A 917 20.55 24.12 27.28
CA SER A 917 21.82 24.24 26.55
C SER A 917 21.71 23.83 25.10
N PHE A 918 20.96 22.75 24.78
CA PHE A 918 20.70 22.33 23.42
C PHE A 918 19.87 23.36 22.64
N ASP A 919 18.82 23.95 23.27
CA ASP A 919 18.00 25.00 22.62
C ASP A 919 18.84 26.26 22.35
N GLN A 920 19.73 26.64 23.28
CA GLN A 920 20.68 27.71 23.08
C GLN A 920 21.64 27.43 21.93
N LEU A 921 22.17 26.20 21.81
CA LEU A 921 23.02 25.78 20.71
C LEU A 921 22.29 25.86 19.37
N ILE A 922 21.07 25.32 19.27
CA ILE A 922 20.26 25.42 18.06
C ILE A 922 20.06 26.87 17.65
N SER A 923 19.70 27.73 18.60
CA SER A 923 19.51 29.17 18.35
C SER A 923 20.82 29.94 18.04
N LEU A 924 21.96 29.41 18.48
CA LEU A 924 23.29 30.00 18.25
C LEU A 924 23.78 29.71 16.83
N PHE A 925 23.65 28.45 16.38
CA PHE A 925 24.16 28.03 15.07
C PHE A 925 23.14 28.23 13.95
N TYR A 926 21.87 27.99 14.21
CA TYR A 926 20.82 27.92 13.16
C TYR A 926 19.48 28.47 13.64
N ARG A 927 18.56 28.70 12.67
CA ARG A 927 17.15 29.07 12.92
C ARG A 927 16.24 28.11 12.17
N PRO A 928 16.19 26.85 12.58
CA PRO A 928 15.46 25.85 11.84
C PRO A 928 13.96 26.12 11.85
N GLN A 929 13.34 25.98 10.69
CA GLN A 929 11.91 26.10 10.47
C GLN A 929 11.36 24.80 9.90
N MET A 930 10.20 24.35 10.43
CA MET A 930 9.43 23.25 9.84
C MET A 930 8.33 23.81 8.95
N LEU A 931 8.28 23.38 7.70
CA LEU A 931 7.30 23.79 6.71
C LEU A 931 6.32 22.63 6.47
N VAL A 932 5.05 22.82 6.84
CA VAL A 932 3.99 21.82 6.72
C VAL A 932 3.04 22.23 5.58
N PRO A 933 2.90 21.41 4.51
CA PRO A 933 2.05 21.76 3.38
C PRO A 933 0.59 21.90 3.79
N LYS A 934 -0.08 22.94 3.27
CA LYS A 934 -1.49 23.29 3.47
C LYS A 934 -1.87 23.63 4.91
N LYS A 935 -1.76 22.70 5.87
CA LYS A 935 -2.20 22.89 7.26
C LYS A 935 -1.71 21.82 8.22
N LEU A 936 -1.61 22.15 9.47
CA LEU A 936 -1.43 21.23 10.61
C LEU A 936 -2.66 21.32 11.55
N LYS A 937 -3.15 20.17 12.02
CA LYS A 937 -4.12 20.08 13.11
C LYS A 937 -3.46 19.33 14.25
N SER A 938 -3.43 19.93 15.44
CA SER A 938 -2.83 19.27 16.59
C SER A 938 -3.50 19.72 17.91
N LYS A 939 -3.18 19.04 19.01
CA LYS A 939 -3.32 19.59 20.34
C LYS A 939 -2.18 20.57 20.54
N ALA A 940 -2.49 21.78 20.99
CA ALA A 940 -1.50 22.81 21.27
C ALA A 940 -1.78 23.42 22.64
N THR A 941 -0.74 23.77 23.38
CA THR A 941 -0.83 24.62 24.57
C THR A 941 -0.58 26.07 24.16
N THR A 942 -1.38 26.98 24.66
CA THR A 942 -1.16 28.43 24.47
C THR A 942 -0.41 28.97 25.63
N VAL A 943 0.67 29.70 25.33
CA VAL A 943 1.29 30.61 26.31
C VAL A 943 0.79 32.01 25.95
N SER A 944 -0.35 32.45 26.57
CA SER A 944 -0.86 33.80 26.39
C SER A 944 -0.22 34.74 27.38
N ASN A 945 0.07 35.98 26.92
CA ASN A 945 0.61 37.09 27.67
C ASN A 945 2.02 36.86 28.26
N VAL A 946 3.02 36.80 27.43
CA VAL A 946 4.37 37.11 27.82
C VAL A 946 4.53 38.62 27.68
N ARG A 947 3.95 39.40 28.63
CA ARG A 947 4.37 40.79 28.82
C ARG A 947 5.78 40.78 29.39
N LEU A 948 6.66 41.45 28.70
CA LEU A 948 7.96 41.82 29.21
C LEU A 948 7.78 42.72 30.41
N ASN A 949 8.29 42.30 31.55
CA ASN A 949 8.83 43.25 32.56
C ASN A 949 10.28 43.48 32.22
#